data_98da261c00cce6353626e6b0bbc4b7a5
#
_entry.id   98da261c00cce6353626e6b0bbc4b7a5
#
_cell.length_a   1.000
_cell.length_b   1.000
_cell.length_c   1.000
_cell.angle_alpha   90.00
_cell.angle_beta   90.00
_cell.angle_gamma   90.00
#
_symmetry.space_group_name_H-M   'P 1'
#
loop_
_entity.id
_entity.type
_entity.pdbx_description
1 polymer ?
#
loop_
_entity_poly.entity_id
_entity_poly.type
_entity_poly.pdbx_seq_one_letter_code
_entity_poly.pdbx_strand_id
1 'polypeptide(L)'
;MSEIVVSLPDGSELSVSEDATVEDVAYEIGPGLGRDTVAGVVDGELVDKAAPVHDGAEIVIVTDQSDEYLRVLRHSAAHVFAQALQRLHPEAKLAIGPPTDEGFYYDVANVDLDQDDLEAIQDEMETIIEEDLPIERELRPREEALDTYDDNAYKQEILQEEAAGEDPISFYVQGDFEDLCKGPHVESTGEIGAVTLLNISSAYWRGDEDNDTLTRVYGTAFESESDLEDYLTLREEAQERDHRKLGQELDLFSIPEVTGPGLPLYHPNGKKILDELADYARSLNLDAGYDPVETPHLFRTELWKKSGHYDNYVDDMFLMDVNDEEYGLKPMNCPGHATIFDQKSWSYRDLPVRYFEDGKVYRKEQRGELSGLSRVWSFTIDDGHLFCRPEQIEGEVNQVMDAIYEVLDTFDLDAHVALATRPEKSVGGDEIWEQAESQLRSVLENQGIDYDLEPGDGAFYGPKIDFAFEDALGRKWDGPTVQLDFNMPERFELSYTGEDNEEHRPVMIHRALYGSYERFFMVLIEHFDGKFPFWLAPEQVRILPISDDQLGYAHRVKNELGDFRISVEDRSWTLGRKIREAQEDRVPYMIVVGDDEEENGTISVRDRKEQERQDVDVETFRAHLESEYDEKRIEPDFIEE
;
A
#
# COMPACT_ATOMS: atom_id res chain seq x y z
N MET A 1 48.22 -10.41 7.43
CA MET A 1 46.86 -10.02 7.88
C MET A 1 45.97 -11.01 7.20
N SER A 2 44.99 -11.56 7.87
CA SER A 2 43.95 -12.37 7.23
C SER A 2 43.18 -11.48 6.28
N GLU A 3 42.81 -12.00 5.11
CA GLU A 3 41.99 -11.30 4.13
C GLU A 3 40.63 -11.97 4.08
N ILE A 4 39.58 -11.20 3.90
CA ILE A 4 38.21 -11.64 3.66
C ILE A 4 37.81 -11.21 2.25
N VAL A 5 36.77 -11.84 1.70
CA VAL A 5 36.23 -11.52 0.39
C VAL A 5 34.82 -11.00 0.54
N VAL A 6 34.53 -9.85 -0.05
CA VAL A 6 33.22 -9.24 -0.09
C VAL A 6 32.70 -9.17 -1.52
N SER A 7 31.39 -9.18 -1.70
CA SER A 7 30.73 -9.09 -3.01
C SER A 7 30.20 -7.68 -3.24
N LEU A 8 30.32 -7.18 -4.48
CA LEU A 8 29.81 -5.88 -4.89
C LEU A 8 28.56 -6.05 -5.78
N PRO A 9 27.74 -5.00 -5.96
CA PRO A 9 26.48 -5.08 -6.71
C PRO A 9 26.61 -5.55 -8.16
N ASP A 10 27.77 -5.34 -8.77
CA ASP A 10 28.07 -5.80 -10.14
C ASP A 10 28.49 -7.29 -10.21
N GLY A 11 28.45 -7.99 -9.09
CA GLY A 11 28.85 -9.39 -8.95
C GLY A 11 30.37 -9.60 -8.88
N SER A 12 31.17 -8.53 -8.79
CA SER A 12 32.62 -8.64 -8.58
C SER A 12 32.95 -8.93 -7.11
N GLU A 13 34.04 -9.65 -6.89
CA GLU A 13 34.57 -9.95 -5.56
C GLU A 13 35.79 -9.05 -5.28
N LEU A 14 35.85 -8.52 -4.05
CA LEU A 14 36.94 -7.69 -3.55
C LEU A 14 37.57 -8.31 -2.31
N SER A 15 38.93 -8.43 -2.30
CA SER A 15 39.68 -8.89 -1.12
C SER A 15 40.07 -7.69 -0.26
N VAL A 16 39.68 -7.69 1.00
CA VAL A 16 39.99 -6.63 1.97
C VAL A 16 40.57 -7.24 3.26
N SER A 17 41.06 -6.39 4.17
CA SER A 17 41.53 -6.84 5.49
C SER A 17 40.38 -7.42 6.33
N GLU A 18 40.64 -8.40 7.19
CA GLU A 18 39.68 -8.95 8.16
C GLU A 18 39.07 -7.87 9.09
N ASP A 19 39.81 -6.79 9.33
CA ASP A 19 39.36 -5.66 10.17
C ASP A 19 38.79 -4.49 9.32
N ALA A 20 38.51 -4.69 8.04
CA ALA A 20 38.05 -3.62 7.14
C ALA A 20 36.63 -3.15 7.51
N THR A 21 36.41 -1.86 7.30
CA THR A 21 35.11 -1.21 7.42
C THR A 21 34.49 -0.98 6.03
N VAL A 22 33.25 -0.54 5.97
CA VAL A 22 32.58 -0.09 4.74
C VAL A 22 33.41 0.98 4.04
N GLU A 23 33.94 1.97 4.79
CA GLU A 23 34.79 3.04 4.27
C GLU A 23 36.09 2.49 3.67
N ASP A 24 36.73 1.50 4.31
CA ASP A 24 37.92 0.85 3.78
C ASP A 24 37.63 0.13 2.45
N VAL A 25 36.49 -0.55 2.34
CA VAL A 25 36.04 -1.17 1.09
C VAL A 25 35.88 -0.12 0.00
N ALA A 26 35.24 1.00 0.30
CA ALA A 26 35.05 2.10 -0.64
C ALA A 26 36.39 2.70 -1.14
N TYR A 27 37.37 2.87 -0.24
CA TYR A 27 38.71 3.33 -0.59
C TYR A 27 39.49 2.32 -1.46
N GLU A 28 39.31 1.00 -1.26
CA GLU A 28 39.91 -0.03 -2.09
C GLU A 28 39.31 -0.06 -3.52
N ILE A 29 38.00 0.24 -3.65
CA ILE A 29 37.36 0.44 -4.96
C ILE A 29 37.91 1.69 -5.65
N GLY A 30 38.02 2.79 -4.91
CA GLY A 30 38.61 4.02 -5.44
C GLY A 30 38.63 5.19 -4.45
N PRO A 31 39.72 6.02 -4.49
CA PRO A 31 39.87 7.14 -3.53
C PRO A 31 38.82 8.25 -3.65
N GLY A 32 38.07 8.33 -4.75
CA GLY A 32 36.92 9.20 -4.94
C GLY A 32 35.75 8.68 -4.13
N LEU A 33 35.37 7.43 -4.41
CA LEU A 33 34.25 6.76 -3.71
C LEU A 33 34.47 6.74 -2.18
N GLY A 34 35.70 6.41 -1.72
CA GLY A 34 35.98 6.41 -0.29
C GLY A 34 35.81 7.78 0.40
N ARG A 35 36.03 8.89 -0.31
CA ARG A 35 35.76 10.23 0.24
C ARG A 35 34.29 10.61 0.25
N ASP A 36 33.57 10.13 -0.75
CA ASP A 36 32.16 10.48 -0.95
C ASP A 36 31.23 9.49 -0.21
N THR A 37 31.82 8.48 0.50
CA THR A 37 31.06 7.47 1.28
C THR A 37 30.45 8.08 2.53
N VAL A 38 29.14 8.00 2.65
CA VAL A 38 28.35 8.41 3.83
C VAL A 38 27.98 7.20 4.69
N ALA A 39 27.59 6.11 4.07
CA ALA A 39 27.14 4.89 4.73
C ALA A 39 27.43 3.66 3.84
N GLY A 40 26.95 2.48 4.24
CA GLY A 40 26.89 1.30 3.41
C GLY A 40 25.68 0.45 3.68
N VAL A 41 25.30 -0.38 2.72
CA VAL A 41 24.36 -1.47 2.93
C VAL A 41 25.17 -2.76 2.97
N VAL A 42 25.10 -3.49 4.08
CA VAL A 42 25.79 -4.76 4.29
C VAL A 42 24.73 -5.84 4.50
N ASP A 43 24.67 -6.80 3.58
CA ASP A 43 23.65 -7.87 3.57
C ASP A 43 22.19 -7.35 3.67
N GLY A 44 21.91 -6.23 3.02
CA GLY A 44 20.60 -5.56 3.01
C GLY A 44 20.33 -4.62 4.18
N GLU A 45 21.24 -4.48 5.15
CA GLU A 45 21.09 -3.57 6.30
C GLU A 45 21.93 -2.29 6.10
N LEU A 46 21.28 -1.11 6.22
CA LEU A 46 21.94 0.19 6.15
C LEU A 46 22.74 0.43 7.43
N VAL A 47 24.05 0.58 7.29
CA VAL A 47 25.02 0.69 8.39
C VAL A 47 25.95 1.90 8.25
N ASP A 48 26.50 2.34 9.38
CA ASP A 48 27.53 3.40 9.40
C ASP A 48 28.78 3.02 8.59
N LYS A 49 29.42 4.00 7.94
CA LYS A 49 30.64 3.79 7.15
C LYS A 49 31.79 3.17 7.95
N ALA A 50 31.81 3.33 9.27
CA ALA A 50 32.76 2.70 10.19
C ALA A 50 32.33 1.30 10.65
N ALA A 51 31.23 0.75 10.15
CA ALA A 51 30.80 -0.61 10.47
C ALA A 51 31.78 -1.64 9.89
N PRO A 52 32.15 -2.68 10.66
CA PRO A 52 33.02 -3.75 10.15
C PRO A 52 32.26 -4.60 9.13
N VAL A 53 33.00 -5.06 8.12
CA VAL A 53 32.50 -6.02 7.13
C VAL A 53 32.98 -7.43 7.44
N HIS A 54 32.31 -8.48 6.93
CA HIS A 54 32.67 -9.87 7.18
C HIS A 54 32.87 -10.66 5.88
N ASP A 55 33.46 -11.83 5.99
CA ASP A 55 33.74 -12.70 4.84
C ASP A 55 32.43 -13.17 4.17
N GLY A 56 32.31 -12.92 2.88
CA GLY A 56 31.12 -13.24 2.08
C GLY A 56 30.01 -12.19 2.13
N ALA A 57 30.18 -11.04 2.80
CA ALA A 57 29.19 -9.97 2.85
C ALA A 57 28.93 -9.38 1.47
N GLU A 58 27.68 -9.07 1.17
CA GLU A 58 27.27 -8.25 0.04
C GLU A 58 27.26 -6.77 0.46
N ILE A 59 28.00 -5.92 -0.29
CA ILE A 59 28.21 -4.53 0.14
C ILE A 59 27.83 -3.56 -0.97
N VAL A 60 26.94 -2.61 -0.65
CA VAL A 60 26.64 -1.43 -1.46
C VAL A 60 27.20 -0.20 -0.75
N ILE A 61 27.95 0.62 -1.45
CA ILE A 61 28.47 1.89 -0.91
C ILE A 61 27.42 2.99 -1.13
N VAL A 62 27.05 3.67 -0.07
CA VAL A 62 26.08 4.78 -0.06
C VAL A 62 26.83 6.12 -0.10
N THR A 63 26.49 6.94 -1.08
CA THR A 63 26.97 8.31 -1.27
C THR A 63 25.79 9.27 -1.32
N ASP A 64 26.04 10.57 -1.45
CA ASP A 64 24.99 11.59 -1.68
C ASP A 64 24.18 11.42 -2.98
N GLN A 65 24.56 10.49 -3.85
CA GLN A 65 23.84 10.14 -5.09
C GLN A 65 23.04 8.84 -4.97
N SER A 66 23.00 8.24 -3.79
CA SER A 66 22.32 6.95 -3.55
C SER A 66 20.91 7.18 -3.01
N ASP A 67 19.97 6.33 -3.38
CA ASP A 67 18.58 6.41 -2.91
C ASP A 67 18.48 6.32 -1.37
N GLU A 68 19.38 5.55 -0.74
CA GLU A 68 19.48 5.40 0.71
C GLU A 68 19.96 6.65 1.43
N TYR A 69 20.53 7.63 0.72
CA TYR A 69 21.06 8.86 1.33
C TYR A 69 19.98 9.67 2.06
N LEU A 70 18.78 9.80 1.48
CA LEU A 70 17.66 10.48 2.14
C LEU A 70 17.33 9.87 3.51
N ARG A 71 17.50 8.56 3.66
CA ARG A 71 17.26 7.89 4.95
C ARG A 71 18.32 8.27 5.98
N VAL A 72 19.58 8.42 5.59
CA VAL A 72 20.66 8.90 6.44
C VAL A 72 20.45 10.36 6.84
N LEU A 73 20.05 11.20 5.87
CA LEU A 73 19.72 12.60 6.07
C LEU A 73 18.58 12.79 7.08
N ARG A 74 17.48 12.04 6.90
CA ARG A 74 16.30 12.04 7.77
C ARG A 74 16.63 11.57 9.18
N HIS A 75 17.51 10.57 9.33
CA HIS A 75 17.99 10.12 10.62
C HIS A 75 18.78 11.23 11.34
N SER A 76 19.62 11.95 10.60
CA SER A 76 20.37 13.09 11.14
C SER A 76 19.46 14.26 11.52
N ALA A 77 18.40 14.51 10.72
CA ALA A 77 17.38 15.50 11.04
C ALA A 77 16.59 15.14 12.31
N ALA A 78 16.34 13.84 12.58
CA ALA A 78 15.76 13.40 13.84
C ALA A 78 16.65 13.76 15.06
N HIS A 79 17.97 13.65 14.92
CA HIS A 79 18.92 14.10 15.96
C HIS A 79 18.94 15.62 16.12
N VAL A 80 18.84 16.39 15.03
CA VAL A 80 18.70 17.86 15.08
C VAL A 80 17.41 18.26 15.78
N PHE A 81 16.29 17.55 15.50
CA PHE A 81 15.04 17.74 16.25
C PHE A 81 15.22 17.48 17.75
N ALA A 82 15.86 16.37 18.11
CA ALA A 82 16.08 16.01 19.51
C ALA A 82 16.94 17.05 20.24
N GLN A 83 17.98 17.58 19.60
CA GLN A 83 18.80 18.66 20.13
C GLN A 83 18.00 19.95 20.29
N ALA A 84 17.23 20.37 19.29
CA ALA A 84 16.37 21.54 19.33
C ALA A 84 15.34 21.44 20.47
N LEU A 85 14.69 20.29 20.58
CA LEU A 85 13.74 20.02 21.66
C LEU A 85 14.40 20.13 23.02
N GLN A 86 15.58 19.54 23.25
CA GLN A 86 16.27 19.60 24.53
C GLN A 86 16.77 21.00 24.87
N ARG A 87 17.17 21.82 23.90
CA ARG A 87 17.53 23.23 24.11
C ARG A 87 16.34 24.05 24.62
N LEU A 88 15.14 23.80 24.10
CA LEU A 88 13.91 24.52 24.46
C LEU A 88 13.19 23.91 25.66
N HIS A 89 13.20 22.58 25.78
CA HIS A 89 12.51 21.78 26.80
C HIS A 89 13.48 20.79 27.48
N PRO A 90 14.36 21.25 28.37
CA PRO A 90 15.37 20.39 29.01
C PRO A 90 14.78 19.23 29.85
N GLU A 91 13.49 19.31 30.23
CA GLU A 91 12.78 18.29 30.97
C GLU A 91 12.28 17.14 30.09
N ALA A 92 12.24 17.33 28.76
CA ALA A 92 11.78 16.30 27.81
C ALA A 92 12.66 15.05 27.89
N LYS A 93 12.02 13.87 27.88
CA LYS A 93 12.71 12.58 27.84
C LYS A 93 12.61 12.01 26.43
N LEU A 94 13.75 11.91 25.78
CA LEU A 94 13.89 11.34 24.45
C LEU A 94 13.75 9.81 24.53
N ALA A 95 12.86 9.23 23.74
CA ALA A 95 12.69 7.79 23.68
C ALA A 95 13.36 7.21 22.42
N ILE A 96 12.76 7.33 21.25
CA ILE A 96 13.28 6.79 19.99
C ILE A 96 12.92 7.71 18.81
N GLY A 97 13.83 7.83 17.82
CA GLY A 97 13.68 8.69 16.65
C GLY A 97 14.19 8.04 15.35
N PRO A 98 13.54 6.98 14.83
CA PRO A 98 13.99 6.36 13.60
C PRO A 98 13.62 7.17 12.37
N PRO A 99 14.42 7.07 11.27
CA PRO A 99 14.02 7.50 9.95
C PRO A 99 12.93 6.58 9.39
N THR A 100 12.09 7.14 8.54
CA THR A 100 11.09 6.43 7.73
C THR A 100 11.30 6.77 6.26
N ASP A 101 10.60 6.08 5.36
CA ASP A 101 10.70 6.34 3.92
C ASP A 101 10.18 7.74 3.53
N GLU A 102 9.26 8.32 4.30
CA GLU A 102 8.71 9.67 4.05
C GLU A 102 9.39 10.77 4.90
N GLY A 103 10.15 10.42 5.93
CA GLY A 103 10.73 11.41 6.84
C GLY A 103 11.36 10.77 8.09
N PHE A 104 10.97 11.26 9.23
CA PHE A 104 11.32 10.70 10.55
C PHE A 104 10.17 10.93 11.53
N TYR A 105 10.16 10.18 12.62
CA TYR A 105 9.41 10.58 13.80
C TYR A 105 10.33 10.57 15.03
N TYR A 106 9.91 11.24 16.09
CA TYR A 106 10.57 11.15 17.37
C TYR A 106 9.54 11.05 18.51
N ASP A 107 9.68 10.03 19.34
CA ASP A 107 8.85 9.80 20.51
C ASP A 107 9.48 10.46 21.73
N VAL A 108 8.72 11.31 22.42
CA VAL A 108 9.18 12.09 23.58
C VAL A 108 8.18 12.00 24.73
N ALA A 109 8.70 12.01 25.95
CA ALA A 109 7.90 12.02 27.16
C ALA A 109 8.19 13.26 28.01
N ASN A 110 7.34 13.50 29.04
CA ASN A 110 7.45 14.62 30.00
C ASN A 110 7.34 16.00 29.35
N VAL A 111 6.76 16.09 28.17
CA VAL A 111 6.48 17.34 27.48
C VAL A 111 5.12 17.23 26.79
N ASP A 112 4.36 18.33 26.80
CA ASP A 112 3.07 18.47 26.10
C ASP A 112 3.30 19.55 25.04
N LEU A 113 3.35 19.17 23.78
CA LEU A 113 3.68 20.04 22.66
C LEU A 113 2.43 20.42 21.89
N ASP A 114 2.34 21.68 21.49
CA ASP A 114 1.29 22.18 20.60
C ASP A 114 1.89 22.72 19.28
N GLN A 115 1.06 23.33 18.44
CA GLN A 115 1.50 23.83 17.14
C GLN A 115 2.50 25.00 17.26
N ASP A 116 2.35 25.86 18.29
CA ASP A 116 3.24 26.99 18.50
C ASP A 116 4.64 26.49 18.97
N ASP A 117 4.68 25.39 19.73
CA ASP A 117 5.92 24.72 20.10
C ASP A 117 6.65 24.15 18.88
N LEU A 118 5.91 23.55 17.92
CA LEU A 118 6.52 23.05 16.68
C LEU A 118 7.23 24.16 15.89
N GLU A 119 6.61 25.34 15.78
CA GLU A 119 7.23 26.48 15.09
C GLU A 119 8.53 26.90 15.80
N ALA A 120 8.53 26.96 17.12
CA ALA A 120 9.73 27.32 17.89
C ALA A 120 10.84 26.26 17.79
N ILE A 121 10.47 24.97 17.77
CA ILE A 121 11.43 23.86 17.58
C ILE A 121 11.99 23.89 16.16
N GLN A 122 11.18 24.17 15.17
CA GLN A 122 11.57 24.33 13.76
C GLN A 122 12.63 25.43 13.61
N ASP A 123 12.39 26.63 14.18
CA ASP A 123 13.33 27.75 14.15
C ASP A 123 14.68 27.39 14.82
N GLU A 124 14.64 26.62 15.91
CA GLU A 124 15.86 26.15 16.57
C GLU A 124 16.58 25.06 15.77
N MET A 125 15.85 24.16 15.07
CA MET A 125 16.45 23.18 14.15
C MET A 125 17.22 23.89 13.03
N GLU A 126 16.63 24.92 12.41
CA GLU A 126 17.29 25.72 11.38
C GLU A 126 18.55 26.41 11.92
N THR A 127 18.49 26.91 13.15
CA THR A 127 19.69 27.48 13.84
C THR A 127 20.79 26.44 14.01
N ILE A 128 20.47 25.21 14.41
CA ILE A 128 21.45 24.12 14.57
C ILE A 128 22.05 23.70 13.21
N ILE A 129 21.26 23.69 12.16
CA ILE A 129 21.72 23.42 10.79
C ILE A 129 22.71 24.51 10.34
N GLU A 130 22.39 25.80 10.58
CA GLU A 130 23.27 26.93 10.28
C GLU A 130 24.58 26.92 11.10
N GLU A 131 24.57 26.32 12.30
CA GLU A 131 25.77 26.16 13.13
C GLU A 131 26.77 25.18 12.50
N ASP A 132 26.37 24.31 11.57
CA ASP A 132 27.20 23.32 10.87
C ASP A 132 28.06 22.49 11.84
N LEU A 133 27.39 21.86 12.80
CA LEU A 133 28.05 21.08 13.85
C LEU A 133 28.47 19.70 13.32
N PRO A 134 29.73 19.26 13.57
CA PRO A 134 30.11 17.90 13.20
C PRO A 134 29.31 16.88 14.01
N ILE A 135 28.93 15.77 13.34
CA ILE A 135 28.24 14.63 13.94
C ILE A 135 29.26 13.50 14.07
N GLU A 136 29.72 13.26 15.28
CA GLU A 136 30.81 12.32 15.54
C GLU A 136 30.32 11.08 16.28
N ARG A 137 30.72 9.90 15.79
CA ARG A 137 30.44 8.64 16.46
C ARG A 137 31.43 8.38 17.59
N GLU A 138 30.93 8.10 18.77
CA GLU A 138 31.72 7.70 19.93
C GLU A 138 31.32 6.31 20.42
N LEU A 139 32.32 5.51 20.81
CA LEU A 139 32.08 4.22 21.45
C LEU A 139 32.36 4.32 22.92
N ARG A 140 31.39 4.05 23.79
CA ARG A 140 31.49 4.13 25.23
C ARG A 140 31.21 2.79 25.91
N PRO A 141 31.89 2.51 27.07
CA PRO A 141 31.58 1.32 27.84
C PRO A 141 30.08 1.28 28.21
N ARG A 142 29.47 0.10 28.21
CA ARG A 142 28.07 -0.09 28.57
C ARG A 142 27.69 0.50 29.93
N GLU A 143 28.61 0.39 30.94
CA GLU A 143 28.40 0.96 32.28
C GLU A 143 28.23 2.48 32.22
N GLU A 144 29.00 3.15 31.39
CA GLU A 144 28.92 4.60 31.18
C GLU A 144 27.60 4.99 30.47
N ALA A 145 27.18 4.21 29.46
CA ALA A 145 25.91 4.41 28.76
C ALA A 145 24.70 4.30 29.73
N LEU A 146 24.72 3.33 30.62
CA LEU A 146 23.68 3.14 31.64
C LEU A 146 23.66 4.30 32.65
N ASP A 147 24.85 4.83 33.04
CA ASP A 147 24.96 5.98 33.94
C ASP A 147 24.49 7.28 33.25
N THR A 148 24.76 7.46 31.96
CA THR A 148 24.30 8.62 31.17
C THR A 148 22.79 8.76 31.15
N TYR A 149 22.08 7.63 31.09
CA TYR A 149 20.61 7.60 31.04
C TYR A 149 19.95 7.13 32.33
N ASP A 150 20.55 7.35 33.51
CA ASP A 150 20.03 6.88 34.80
C ASP A 150 18.61 7.43 35.10
N ASP A 151 18.26 8.59 34.55
CA ASP A 151 16.97 9.27 34.69
C ASP A 151 16.03 9.12 33.49
N ASN A 152 16.39 8.31 32.47
CA ASN A 152 15.57 8.07 31.28
C ASN A 152 15.21 6.58 31.13
N ALA A 153 14.01 6.21 31.59
CA ALA A 153 13.54 4.82 31.60
C ALA A 153 13.51 4.18 30.20
N TYR A 154 13.18 4.95 29.15
CA TYR A 154 13.10 4.45 27.79
C TYR A 154 14.47 4.06 27.23
N LYS A 155 15.48 4.93 27.39
CA LYS A 155 16.86 4.63 26.98
C LYS A 155 17.47 3.49 27.81
N GLN A 156 17.13 3.40 29.11
CA GLN A 156 17.53 2.28 29.96
C GLN A 156 16.98 0.95 29.46
N GLU A 157 15.71 0.93 29.05
CA GLU A 157 15.07 -0.26 28.49
C GLU A 157 15.70 -0.69 27.17
N ILE A 158 15.94 0.25 26.22
CA ILE A 158 16.65 0.00 24.97
C ILE A 158 18.04 -0.61 25.25
N LEU A 159 18.80 -0.04 26.17
CA LEU A 159 20.11 -0.57 26.56
C LEU A 159 20.03 -1.98 27.15
N GLN A 160 18.97 -2.31 27.87
CA GLN A 160 18.84 -3.62 28.53
C GLN A 160 18.33 -4.71 27.58
N GLU A 161 17.49 -4.38 26.63
CA GLU A 161 16.83 -5.35 25.76
C GLU A 161 17.44 -5.39 24.35
N GLU A 162 17.47 -4.27 23.63
CA GLU A 162 17.91 -4.22 22.23
C GLU A 162 19.42 -4.25 22.07
N ALA A 163 20.13 -3.52 22.93
CA ALA A 163 21.59 -3.55 22.99
C ALA A 163 22.12 -4.59 24.01
N ALA A 164 21.32 -5.60 24.38
CA ALA A 164 21.72 -6.62 25.34
C ALA A 164 22.93 -7.41 24.82
N GLY A 165 24.06 -7.25 25.51
CA GLY A 165 25.32 -7.92 25.14
C GLY A 165 26.25 -7.10 24.25
N GLU A 166 25.84 -5.92 23.80
CA GLU A 166 26.72 -4.97 23.14
C GLU A 166 27.62 -4.27 24.18
N ASP A 167 28.92 -4.23 23.93
CA ASP A 167 29.93 -3.46 24.69
C ASP A 167 31.18 -3.35 23.79
N PRO A 168 31.57 -2.14 23.34
CA PRO A 168 31.03 -0.83 23.67
C PRO A 168 29.71 -0.46 22.98
N ILE A 169 29.02 0.53 23.54
CA ILE A 169 27.78 1.12 23.01
C ILE A 169 28.10 2.33 22.15
N SER A 170 27.40 2.46 21.02
CA SER A 170 27.55 3.58 20.08
C SER A 170 26.71 4.78 20.49
N PHE A 171 27.32 5.96 20.49
CA PHE A 171 26.74 7.29 20.68
C PHE A 171 27.05 8.15 19.48
N TYR A 172 26.18 9.12 19.20
CA TYR A 172 26.49 10.21 18.27
C TYR A 172 26.42 11.54 19.00
N VAL A 173 27.45 12.34 18.80
CA VAL A 173 27.68 13.62 19.48
C VAL A 173 27.67 14.72 18.43
N GLN A 174 26.85 15.78 18.68
CA GLN A 174 26.79 16.97 17.83
C GLN A 174 26.75 18.23 18.73
N GLY A 175 27.86 18.94 18.82
CA GLY A 175 27.99 20.11 19.70
C GLY A 175 27.75 19.78 21.16
N ASP A 176 26.67 20.29 21.73
CA ASP A 176 26.26 20.10 23.14
C ASP A 176 25.22 18.97 23.33
N PHE A 177 24.86 18.28 22.25
CA PHE A 177 23.90 17.17 22.23
C PHE A 177 24.59 15.83 22.02
N GLU A 178 24.08 14.79 22.69
CA GLU A 178 24.50 13.41 22.49
C GLU A 178 23.31 12.46 22.59
N ASP A 179 23.26 11.42 21.77
CA ASP A 179 22.25 10.39 21.87
C ASP A 179 22.79 8.98 21.59
N LEU A 180 22.15 8.00 22.23
CA LEU A 180 22.32 6.57 21.95
C LEU A 180 21.81 6.24 20.56
N CYS A 181 22.69 5.86 19.65
CA CYS A 181 22.32 5.58 18.27
C CYS A 181 23.33 4.64 17.58
N LYS A 182 22.83 3.85 16.62
CA LYS A 182 23.66 2.97 15.77
C LYS A 182 24.13 3.69 14.49
N GLY A 183 23.50 4.79 14.12
CA GLY A 183 23.71 5.49 12.86
C GLY A 183 22.98 4.79 11.70
N PRO A 184 23.35 5.06 10.44
CA PRO A 184 24.34 6.08 10.03
C PRO A 184 23.80 7.52 10.10
N HIS A 185 24.72 8.49 10.06
CA HIS A 185 24.44 9.92 10.00
C HIS A 185 25.33 10.60 8.95
N VAL A 186 24.91 11.80 8.50
CA VAL A 186 25.75 12.71 7.71
C VAL A 186 26.92 13.25 8.54
N GLU A 187 27.93 13.87 7.92
CA GLU A 187 29.14 14.31 8.62
C GLU A 187 28.92 15.56 9.49
N SER A 188 27.97 16.43 9.10
CA SER A 188 27.62 17.62 9.89
C SER A 188 26.14 17.97 9.76
N THR A 189 25.64 18.76 10.72
CA THR A 189 24.25 19.27 10.67
C THR A 189 24.01 20.17 9.46
N GLY A 190 25.06 20.82 8.94
CA GLY A 190 24.99 21.69 7.76
C GLY A 190 24.74 20.95 6.43
N GLU A 191 24.91 19.62 6.39
CA GLU A 191 24.55 18.82 5.19
C GLU A 191 23.03 18.63 5.06
N ILE A 192 22.25 18.91 6.09
CA ILE A 192 20.79 18.90 6.03
C ILE A 192 20.36 20.18 5.32
N GLY A 193 19.96 20.05 4.04
CA GLY A 193 19.64 21.22 3.20
C GLY A 193 18.34 21.91 3.60
N ALA A 194 17.29 21.13 3.88
CA ALA A 194 15.98 21.63 4.31
C ALA A 194 15.29 20.63 5.23
N VAL A 195 14.59 21.14 6.25
CA VAL A 195 13.86 20.32 7.23
C VAL A 195 12.52 20.96 7.56
N THR A 196 11.50 20.15 7.84
CA THR A 196 10.23 20.65 8.36
C THR A 196 9.59 19.67 9.33
N LEU A 197 8.92 20.20 10.36
CA LEU A 197 8.06 19.44 11.24
C LEU A 197 6.64 19.40 10.66
N LEU A 198 6.02 18.21 10.64
CA LEU A 198 4.78 17.97 9.92
C LEU A 198 3.55 17.98 10.84
N ASN A 199 3.59 17.22 11.92
CA ASN A 199 2.48 17.09 12.87
C ASN A 199 2.90 16.44 14.18
N ILE A 200 1.97 16.50 15.15
CA ILE A 200 2.09 15.84 16.45
C ILE A 200 0.98 14.79 16.57
N SER A 201 1.29 13.66 17.17
CA SER A 201 0.31 12.64 17.56
C SER A 201 0.67 12.03 18.92
N SER A 202 -0.24 11.22 19.46
CA SER A 202 0.06 10.36 20.61
C SER A 202 0.42 8.96 20.12
N ALA A 203 1.42 8.34 20.72
CA ALA A 203 1.80 6.97 20.44
C ALA A 203 2.05 6.23 21.78
N TYR A 204 1.72 4.94 21.82
CA TYR A 204 2.08 4.10 22.95
C TYR A 204 3.53 3.63 22.80
N TRP A 205 4.27 3.62 23.92
CA TRP A 205 5.63 3.08 23.90
C TRP A 205 5.63 1.65 23.39
N ARG A 206 6.43 1.37 22.34
CA ARG A 206 6.50 0.08 21.62
C ARG A 206 5.17 -0.41 21.03
N GLY A 207 4.23 0.49 20.81
CA GLY A 207 2.94 0.16 20.22
C GLY A 207 1.97 -0.61 21.13
N ASP A 208 2.29 -0.79 22.41
CA ASP A 208 1.47 -1.50 23.38
C ASP A 208 0.60 -0.53 24.18
N GLU A 209 -0.73 -0.70 24.12
CA GLU A 209 -1.71 0.17 24.81
C GLU A 209 -1.62 0.12 26.34
N ASP A 210 -0.96 -0.87 26.91
CA ASP A 210 -0.71 -1.00 28.35
C ASP A 210 0.54 -0.20 28.81
N ASN A 211 1.35 0.29 27.87
CA ASN A 211 2.53 1.10 28.15
C ASN A 211 2.23 2.61 28.20
N ASP A 212 3.25 3.43 28.53
CA ASP A 212 3.15 4.88 28.60
C ASP A 212 2.75 5.48 27.24
N THR A 213 1.89 6.51 27.28
CA THR A 213 1.58 7.32 26.11
C THR A 213 2.64 8.41 25.94
N LEU A 214 3.26 8.46 24.78
CA LEU A 214 4.29 9.42 24.39
C LEU A 214 3.73 10.44 23.40
N THR A 215 4.36 11.61 23.33
CA THR A 215 4.15 12.57 22.25
C THR A 215 5.05 12.17 21.08
N ARG A 216 4.46 11.92 19.90
CA ARG A 216 5.19 11.61 18.67
C ARG A 216 5.15 12.82 17.75
N VAL A 217 6.33 13.32 17.40
CA VAL A 217 6.49 14.41 16.43
C VAL A 217 7.00 13.83 15.12
N TYR A 218 6.35 14.19 14.02
CA TYR A 218 6.75 13.81 12.67
C TYR A 218 7.45 14.97 11.99
N GLY A 219 8.50 14.67 11.24
CA GLY A 219 9.23 15.61 10.41
C GLY A 219 9.78 14.96 9.16
N THR A 220 10.30 15.77 8.25
CA THR A 220 11.01 15.29 7.06
C THR A 220 12.18 16.21 6.74
N ALA A 221 13.14 15.69 5.96
CA ALA A 221 14.31 16.46 5.52
C ALA A 221 14.67 16.08 4.07
N PHE A 222 15.25 17.07 3.36
CA PHE A 222 15.69 16.97 1.99
C PHE A 222 17.02 17.69 1.78
N GLU A 223 17.69 17.40 0.67
CA GLU A 223 18.97 18.03 0.32
C GLU A 223 18.83 19.52 -0.04
N SER A 224 17.65 19.95 -0.49
CA SER A 224 17.37 21.33 -0.86
C SER A 224 15.99 21.81 -0.43
N GLU A 225 15.82 23.13 -0.32
CA GLU A 225 14.51 23.77 -0.12
C GLU A 225 13.54 23.46 -1.28
N SER A 226 14.04 23.34 -2.52
CA SER A 226 13.21 23.03 -3.68
C SER A 226 12.58 21.64 -3.57
N ASP A 227 13.36 20.63 -3.17
CA ASP A 227 12.88 19.26 -3.01
C ASP A 227 11.86 19.17 -1.86
N LEU A 228 12.08 19.93 -0.80
CA LEU A 228 11.12 20.05 0.30
C LEU A 228 9.83 20.73 -0.15
N GLU A 229 9.89 21.83 -0.92
CA GLU A 229 8.72 22.51 -1.46
C GLU A 229 7.92 21.60 -2.39
N ASP A 230 8.59 20.85 -3.26
CA ASP A 230 7.97 19.88 -4.17
C ASP A 230 7.26 18.76 -3.37
N TYR A 231 7.91 18.22 -2.35
CA TYR A 231 7.30 17.23 -1.45
C TYR A 231 6.09 17.78 -0.69
N LEU A 232 6.17 19.00 -0.15
CA LEU A 232 5.06 19.61 0.58
C LEU A 232 3.87 19.88 -0.35
N THR A 233 4.13 20.31 -1.59
CA THR A 233 3.09 20.47 -2.60
C THR A 233 2.41 19.14 -2.92
N LEU A 234 3.19 18.10 -3.17
CA LEU A 234 2.68 16.74 -3.40
C LEU A 234 1.85 16.22 -2.22
N ARG A 235 2.33 16.48 -0.99
CA ARG A 235 1.63 16.10 0.24
C ARG A 235 0.30 16.85 0.41
N GLU A 236 0.26 18.15 0.09
CA GLU A 236 -0.98 18.94 0.12
C GLU A 236 -1.98 18.42 -0.91
N GLU A 237 -1.54 18.15 -2.15
CA GLU A 237 -2.38 17.53 -3.18
C GLU A 237 -2.91 16.16 -2.74
N ALA A 238 -2.06 15.32 -2.11
CA ALA A 238 -2.50 14.02 -1.60
C ALA A 238 -3.51 14.15 -0.45
N GLN A 239 -3.38 15.16 0.43
CA GLN A 239 -4.39 15.43 1.47
C GLN A 239 -5.72 15.91 0.87
N GLU A 240 -5.69 16.67 -0.21
CA GLU A 240 -6.91 17.07 -0.93
C GLU A 240 -7.62 15.87 -1.56
N ARG A 241 -6.85 14.89 -2.05
CA ARG A 241 -7.35 13.66 -2.67
C ARG A 241 -7.65 12.54 -1.67
N ASP A 242 -7.42 12.74 -0.36
CA ASP A 242 -7.65 11.71 0.67
C ASP A 242 -9.05 11.10 0.53
N HIS A 243 -9.10 9.78 0.37
CA HIS A 243 -10.35 9.04 0.14
C HIS A 243 -11.38 9.22 1.26
N ARG A 244 -10.94 9.53 2.49
CA ARG A 244 -11.84 9.77 3.64
C ARG A 244 -12.56 11.11 3.48
N LYS A 245 -11.85 12.15 3.00
CA LYS A 245 -12.40 13.46 2.69
C LYS A 245 -13.33 13.39 1.49
N LEU A 246 -12.82 12.86 0.36
CA LEU A 246 -13.60 12.71 -0.86
C LEU A 246 -14.79 11.76 -0.69
N GLY A 247 -14.60 10.69 0.08
CA GLY A 247 -15.66 9.73 0.40
C GLY A 247 -16.82 10.37 1.16
N GLN A 248 -16.54 11.33 2.04
CA GLN A 248 -17.55 12.10 2.74
C GLN A 248 -18.21 13.16 1.83
N GLU A 249 -17.41 13.92 1.06
CA GLU A 249 -17.89 14.97 0.15
C GLU A 249 -18.81 14.41 -0.94
N LEU A 250 -18.47 13.25 -1.51
CA LEU A 250 -19.21 12.59 -2.59
C LEU A 250 -20.25 11.56 -2.10
N ASP A 251 -20.46 11.46 -0.77
CA ASP A 251 -21.40 10.52 -0.15
C ASP A 251 -21.16 9.05 -0.58
N LEU A 252 -19.87 8.61 -0.52
CA LEU A 252 -19.49 7.26 -0.96
C LEU A 252 -19.55 6.23 0.17
N PHE A 253 -18.99 6.54 1.32
CA PHE A 253 -18.95 5.66 2.49
C PHE A 253 -18.79 6.42 3.81
N SER A 254 -18.98 5.71 4.91
CA SER A 254 -18.68 6.19 6.26
C SER A 254 -18.25 5.04 7.17
N ILE A 255 -17.52 5.37 8.25
CA ILE A 255 -17.14 4.41 9.30
C ILE A 255 -17.57 5.02 10.65
N PRO A 256 -18.86 5.01 10.97
CA PRO A 256 -19.35 5.61 12.20
C PRO A 256 -18.98 4.76 13.41
N GLU A 257 -18.72 5.41 14.55
CA GLU A 257 -18.34 4.74 15.81
C GLU A 257 -19.31 3.62 16.22
N VAL A 258 -20.59 3.79 15.93
CA VAL A 258 -21.64 2.82 16.27
C VAL A 258 -21.50 1.48 15.55
N THR A 259 -20.85 1.44 14.38
CA THR A 259 -20.57 0.19 13.66
C THR A 259 -19.31 -0.51 14.17
N GLY A 260 -18.45 0.23 14.82
CA GLY A 260 -17.13 -0.21 15.25
C GLY A 260 -16.01 0.14 14.26
N PRO A 261 -14.76 0.08 14.71
CA PRO A 261 -13.61 0.41 13.88
C PRO A 261 -13.46 -0.60 12.73
N GLY A 262 -12.97 -0.14 11.59
CA GLY A 262 -12.71 -1.00 10.43
C GLY A 262 -13.93 -1.69 9.81
N LEU A 263 -15.15 -1.15 10.05
CA LEU A 263 -16.41 -1.67 9.51
C LEU A 263 -17.11 -0.59 8.67
N PRO A 264 -16.72 -0.40 7.40
CA PRO A 264 -17.28 0.63 6.54
C PRO A 264 -18.74 0.36 6.15
N LEU A 265 -19.53 1.44 6.08
CA LEU A 265 -20.87 1.47 5.50
C LEU A 265 -20.77 2.15 4.13
N TYR A 266 -21.18 1.47 3.07
CA TYR A 266 -21.22 2.05 1.73
C TYR A 266 -22.55 2.73 1.51
N HIS A 267 -22.51 4.00 1.12
CA HIS A 267 -23.66 4.79 0.74
C HIS A 267 -24.10 4.44 -0.69
N PRO A 268 -25.28 4.88 -1.15
CA PRO A 268 -25.76 4.53 -2.48
C PRO A 268 -24.78 4.84 -3.62
N ASN A 269 -24.03 5.94 -3.52
CA ASN A 269 -23.06 6.32 -4.54
C ASN A 269 -21.85 5.37 -4.54
N GLY A 270 -21.25 5.11 -3.36
CA GLY A 270 -20.14 4.15 -3.27
C GLY A 270 -20.54 2.73 -3.65
N LYS A 271 -21.79 2.32 -3.28
CA LYS A 271 -22.27 0.98 -3.66
C LYS A 271 -22.42 0.80 -5.16
N LYS A 272 -22.85 1.85 -5.90
CA LYS A 272 -22.92 1.78 -7.38
C LYS A 272 -21.54 1.56 -8.00
N ILE A 273 -20.50 2.23 -7.49
CA ILE A 273 -19.12 2.05 -7.96
C ILE A 273 -18.64 0.62 -7.69
N LEU A 274 -18.85 0.13 -6.46
CA LEU A 274 -18.48 -1.24 -6.10
C LEU A 274 -19.23 -2.29 -6.93
N ASP A 275 -20.48 -2.03 -7.32
CA ASP A 275 -21.24 -2.94 -8.20
C ASP A 275 -20.64 -2.98 -9.61
N GLU A 276 -20.25 -1.82 -10.18
CA GLU A 276 -19.58 -1.76 -11.49
C GLU A 276 -18.22 -2.49 -11.46
N LEU A 277 -17.44 -2.31 -10.38
CA LEU A 277 -16.17 -3.02 -10.20
C LEU A 277 -16.38 -4.53 -10.11
N ALA A 278 -17.40 -4.98 -9.37
CA ALA A 278 -17.73 -6.39 -9.24
C ALA A 278 -18.22 -6.98 -10.58
N ASP A 279 -19.04 -6.25 -11.33
CA ASP A 279 -19.52 -6.68 -12.63
C ASP A 279 -18.37 -6.76 -13.66
N TYR A 280 -17.41 -5.84 -13.60
CA TYR A 280 -16.23 -5.88 -14.46
C TYR A 280 -15.32 -7.06 -14.12
N ALA A 281 -14.93 -7.24 -12.84
CA ALA A 281 -14.15 -8.40 -12.42
C ALA A 281 -14.85 -9.73 -12.77
N ARG A 282 -16.18 -9.77 -12.59
CA ARG A 282 -16.99 -10.93 -12.98
C ARG A 282 -16.90 -11.22 -14.48
N SER A 283 -16.93 -10.19 -15.33
CA SER A 283 -16.82 -10.39 -16.78
C SER A 283 -15.46 -10.98 -17.15
N LEU A 284 -14.37 -10.45 -16.63
CA LEU A 284 -13.01 -10.97 -16.84
C LEU A 284 -12.88 -12.44 -16.40
N ASN A 285 -13.44 -12.76 -15.23
CA ASN A 285 -13.43 -14.13 -14.71
C ASN A 285 -14.19 -15.11 -15.60
N LEU A 286 -15.38 -14.75 -16.06
CA LEU A 286 -16.18 -15.61 -16.93
C LEU A 286 -15.51 -15.81 -18.30
N ASP A 287 -14.92 -14.77 -18.86
CA ASP A 287 -14.19 -14.83 -20.13
C ASP A 287 -12.92 -15.69 -20.03
N ALA A 288 -12.25 -15.67 -18.86
CA ALA A 288 -11.12 -16.55 -18.54
C ALA A 288 -11.54 -17.99 -18.16
N GLY A 289 -12.85 -18.31 -18.18
CA GLY A 289 -13.39 -19.64 -17.93
C GLY A 289 -13.43 -20.05 -16.45
N TYR A 290 -13.58 -19.08 -15.54
CA TYR A 290 -13.84 -19.36 -14.13
C TYR A 290 -15.33 -19.58 -13.86
N ASP A 291 -15.64 -20.53 -12.99
CA ASP A 291 -16.99 -20.77 -12.48
C ASP A 291 -17.23 -19.98 -11.18
N PRO A 292 -18.34 -19.23 -11.04
CA PRO A 292 -18.67 -18.53 -9.81
C PRO A 292 -19.07 -19.50 -8.71
N VAL A 293 -18.55 -19.30 -7.52
CA VAL A 293 -18.93 -20.04 -6.30
C VAL A 293 -19.25 -19.06 -5.17
N GLU A 294 -19.84 -19.56 -4.11
CA GLU A 294 -20.13 -18.78 -2.89
C GLU A 294 -19.89 -19.65 -1.67
N THR A 295 -19.15 -19.12 -0.69
CA THR A 295 -18.83 -19.81 0.56
C THR A 295 -19.43 -19.09 1.76
N PRO A 296 -19.88 -19.82 2.82
CA PRO A 296 -20.41 -19.19 4.03
C PRO A 296 -19.37 -18.30 4.73
N HIS A 297 -19.81 -17.24 5.40
CA HIS A 297 -18.94 -16.38 6.20
C HIS A 297 -18.44 -17.07 7.47
N LEU A 298 -19.16 -18.06 7.96
CA LEU A 298 -18.91 -18.74 9.23
C LEU A 298 -18.62 -20.23 8.99
N PHE A 299 -17.48 -20.69 9.49
CA PHE A 299 -17.08 -22.10 9.44
C PHE A 299 -16.69 -22.61 10.81
N ARG A 300 -16.72 -23.96 10.99
CA ARG A 300 -16.10 -24.61 12.14
C ARG A 300 -14.58 -24.45 12.08
N THR A 301 -13.95 -24.27 13.24
CA THR A 301 -12.49 -24.10 13.32
C THR A 301 -11.69 -25.32 12.88
N GLU A 302 -12.32 -26.50 12.80
CA GLU A 302 -11.68 -27.69 12.21
C GLU A 302 -11.24 -27.46 10.76
N LEU A 303 -11.97 -26.66 9.97
CA LEU A 303 -11.57 -26.30 8.60
C LEU A 303 -10.27 -25.49 8.61
N TRP A 304 -10.15 -24.54 9.53
CA TRP A 304 -8.98 -23.69 9.70
C TRP A 304 -7.77 -24.46 10.23
N LYS A 305 -7.99 -25.43 11.11
CA LYS A 305 -6.95 -26.36 11.58
C LYS A 305 -6.47 -27.27 10.46
N LYS A 306 -7.39 -27.80 9.63
CA LYS A 306 -7.04 -28.62 8.46
C LYS A 306 -6.18 -27.84 7.47
N SER A 307 -6.54 -26.61 7.15
CA SER A 307 -5.82 -25.75 6.20
C SER A 307 -4.53 -25.15 6.75
N GLY A 308 -4.33 -25.11 8.06
CA GLY A 308 -3.16 -24.47 8.72
C GLY A 308 -3.37 -23.01 9.09
N HIS A 309 -4.48 -22.41 8.71
CA HIS A 309 -4.77 -21.01 9.06
C HIS A 309 -4.87 -20.80 10.58
N TYR A 310 -5.43 -21.76 11.31
CA TYR A 310 -5.57 -21.64 12.76
C TYR A 310 -4.22 -21.49 13.46
N ASP A 311 -3.19 -22.18 13.00
CA ASP A 311 -1.86 -22.17 13.61
C ASP A 311 -1.08 -20.88 13.30
N ASN A 312 -1.40 -20.21 12.19
CA ASN A 312 -0.67 -19.03 11.68
C ASN A 312 -1.46 -17.71 11.80
N TYR A 313 -2.79 -17.77 11.96
CA TYR A 313 -3.70 -16.62 11.88
C TYR A 313 -4.71 -16.53 13.02
N VAL A 314 -4.59 -17.33 14.07
CA VAL A 314 -5.59 -17.41 15.16
C VAL A 314 -5.81 -16.07 15.87
N ASP A 315 -4.76 -15.26 16.00
CA ASP A 315 -4.80 -13.96 16.68
C ASP A 315 -5.62 -12.93 15.88
N ASP A 316 -5.63 -13.08 14.55
CA ASP A 316 -6.37 -12.23 13.61
C ASP A 316 -7.76 -12.78 13.26
N MET A 317 -8.20 -13.85 13.90
CA MET A 317 -9.51 -14.45 13.66
C MET A 317 -10.57 -14.00 14.67
N PHE A 318 -11.78 -13.73 14.17
CA PHE A 318 -12.97 -13.60 15.02
C PHE A 318 -13.54 -14.98 15.33
N LEU A 319 -13.28 -15.47 16.54
CA LEU A 319 -13.75 -16.78 17.02
C LEU A 319 -14.96 -16.65 17.93
N MET A 320 -15.84 -17.66 17.91
CA MET A 320 -17.03 -17.73 18.75
C MET A 320 -17.46 -19.14 19.08
N ASP A 321 -17.95 -19.36 20.28
CA ASP A 321 -18.53 -20.62 20.73
C ASP A 321 -20.03 -20.70 20.39
N VAL A 322 -20.42 -21.75 19.67
CA VAL A 322 -21.81 -22.01 19.31
C VAL A 322 -22.17 -23.45 19.69
N ASN A 323 -22.98 -23.66 20.73
CA ASN A 323 -23.42 -24.97 21.22
C ASN A 323 -22.24 -25.93 21.52
N ASP A 324 -21.24 -25.47 22.24
CA ASP A 324 -20.03 -26.21 22.61
C ASP A 324 -19.11 -26.59 21.41
N GLU A 325 -19.32 -25.97 20.24
CA GLU A 325 -18.45 -26.06 19.08
C GLU A 325 -17.85 -24.68 18.76
N GLU A 326 -16.57 -24.64 18.40
CA GLU A 326 -15.89 -23.39 18.04
C GLU A 326 -16.06 -23.09 16.55
N TYR A 327 -16.46 -21.88 16.24
CA TYR A 327 -16.61 -21.34 14.88
C TYR A 327 -15.75 -20.08 14.71
N GLY A 328 -15.39 -19.77 13.46
CA GLY A 328 -14.71 -18.53 13.11
C GLY A 328 -15.31 -17.89 11.88
N LEU A 329 -15.35 -16.56 11.86
CA LEU A 329 -15.55 -15.84 10.61
C LEU A 329 -14.36 -16.11 9.70
N LYS A 330 -14.62 -16.29 8.39
CA LYS A 330 -13.56 -16.65 7.44
C LYS A 330 -12.54 -15.50 7.26
N PRO A 331 -11.24 -15.74 7.52
CA PRO A 331 -10.18 -14.78 7.20
C PRO A 331 -9.75 -14.87 5.73
N MET A 332 -10.07 -16.00 5.05
CA MET A 332 -9.73 -16.32 3.66
C MET A 332 -10.79 -17.24 3.05
N ASN A 333 -10.86 -17.29 1.70
CA ASN A 333 -11.84 -18.11 0.96
C ASN A 333 -11.28 -19.47 0.53
N CYS A 334 -9.95 -19.62 0.42
CA CYS A 334 -9.27 -20.79 -0.13
C CYS A 334 -9.70 -22.14 0.48
N PRO A 335 -9.90 -22.32 1.81
CA PRO A 335 -10.34 -23.62 2.35
C PRO A 335 -11.76 -23.99 1.92
N GLY A 336 -12.61 -22.98 1.68
CA GLY A 336 -13.95 -23.19 1.13
C GLY A 336 -13.89 -23.73 -0.28
N HIS A 337 -13.09 -23.10 -1.17
CA HIS A 337 -12.92 -23.54 -2.56
C HIS A 337 -12.26 -24.91 -2.66
N ALA A 338 -11.24 -25.20 -1.83
CA ALA A 338 -10.66 -26.53 -1.74
C ALA A 338 -11.70 -27.59 -1.31
N THR A 339 -12.60 -27.23 -0.40
CA THR A 339 -13.71 -28.11 0.01
C THR A 339 -14.70 -28.34 -1.11
N ILE A 340 -15.01 -27.32 -1.94
CA ILE A 340 -15.89 -27.47 -3.13
C ILE A 340 -15.24 -28.41 -4.15
N PHE A 341 -13.95 -28.24 -4.42
CA PHE A 341 -13.19 -29.13 -5.31
C PHE A 341 -13.24 -30.59 -4.84
N ASP A 342 -13.05 -30.84 -3.55
CA ASP A 342 -13.06 -32.17 -2.92
C ASP A 342 -14.42 -32.90 -3.01
N GLN A 343 -15.52 -32.19 -3.31
CA GLN A 343 -16.85 -32.82 -3.45
C GLN A 343 -17.04 -33.63 -4.74
N LYS A 344 -16.09 -33.58 -5.70
CA LYS A 344 -16.18 -34.25 -6.98
C LYS A 344 -14.94 -35.08 -7.26
N SER A 345 -15.10 -36.11 -8.13
CA SER A 345 -13.96 -36.84 -8.68
C SER A 345 -13.56 -36.20 -10.02
N TRP A 346 -12.28 -35.93 -10.16
CA TRP A 346 -11.71 -35.25 -11.32
C TRP A 346 -10.78 -36.16 -12.11
N SER A 347 -10.67 -35.94 -13.40
CA SER A 347 -9.65 -36.55 -14.25
C SER A 347 -8.71 -35.46 -14.79
N TYR A 348 -7.55 -35.85 -15.28
CA TYR A 348 -6.59 -34.93 -15.90
C TYR A 348 -7.20 -34.11 -17.06
N ARG A 349 -8.32 -34.55 -17.65
CA ARG A 349 -9.03 -33.85 -18.73
C ARG A 349 -9.93 -32.72 -18.24
N ASP A 350 -10.30 -32.78 -16.97
CA ASP A 350 -11.18 -31.80 -16.36
C ASP A 350 -10.38 -30.60 -15.78
N LEU A 351 -9.05 -30.74 -15.67
CA LEU A 351 -8.17 -29.68 -15.19
C LEU A 351 -7.66 -28.82 -16.35
N PRO A 352 -7.52 -27.50 -16.15
CA PRO A 352 -7.67 -26.78 -14.89
C PRO A 352 -9.14 -26.54 -14.49
N VAL A 353 -9.43 -26.61 -13.18
CA VAL A 353 -10.70 -26.20 -12.58
C VAL A 353 -10.50 -24.83 -11.96
N ARG A 354 -11.34 -23.84 -12.31
CA ARG A 354 -11.18 -22.47 -11.87
C ARG A 354 -12.45 -21.99 -11.18
N TYR A 355 -12.31 -21.50 -9.93
CA TYR A 355 -13.39 -20.92 -9.15
C TYR A 355 -13.10 -19.47 -8.82
N PHE A 356 -14.13 -18.63 -8.74
CA PHE A 356 -14.03 -17.27 -8.22
C PHE A 356 -15.24 -16.93 -7.35
N GLU A 357 -15.04 -16.05 -6.37
CA GLU A 357 -16.10 -15.41 -5.59
C GLU A 357 -15.68 -13.97 -5.18
N ASP A 358 -16.66 -13.05 -5.12
CA ASP A 358 -16.52 -11.80 -4.38
C ASP A 358 -16.62 -12.13 -2.90
N GLY A 359 -15.50 -12.61 -2.35
CA GLY A 359 -15.46 -13.28 -1.08
C GLY A 359 -15.30 -12.33 0.09
N LYS A 360 -16.38 -12.09 0.88
CA LYS A 360 -16.32 -11.29 2.10
C LYS A 360 -15.54 -12.02 3.17
N VAL A 361 -14.45 -11.43 3.65
CA VAL A 361 -13.56 -11.97 4.68
C VAL A 361 -13.41 -11.02 5.87
N TYR A 362 -12.90 -11.53 6.99
CA TYR A 362 -12.82 -10.81 8.26
C TYR A 362 -11.48 -11.05 8.92
N ARG A 363 -10.71 -9.98 9.18
CA ARG A 363 -9.44 -10.03 9.90
C ARG A 363 -9.48 -9.06 11.06
N LYS A 364 -9.13 -9.54 12.24
CA LYS A 364 -9.09 -8.75 13.47
C LYS A 364 -7.76 -8.01 13.56
N GLU A 365 -7.57 -7.07 12.65
CA GLU A 365 -6.41 -6.17 12.67
C GLU A 365 -6.36 -5.39 13.99
N GLN A 366 -5.15 -4.99 14.41
CA GLN A 366 -5.00 -4.16 15.60
C GLN A 366 -5.61 -2.77 15.39
N ARG A 367 -6.19 -2.19 16.45
CA ARG A 367 -6.90 -0.89 16.33
C ARG A 367 -6.02 0.24 15.81
N GLY A 368 -4.74 0.25 16.15
CA GLY A 368 -3.77 1.26 15.70
C GLY A 368 -3.42 1.18 14.22
N GLU A 369 -3.68 0.06 13.56
CA GLU A 369 -3.39 -0.16 12.14
C GLU A 369 -4.57 0.19 11.23
N LEU A 370 -5.78 0.33 11.78
CA LEU A 370 -6.97 0.62 10.99
C LEU A 370 -6.93 2.04 10.41
N SER A 371 -7.12 2.15 9.10
CA SER A 371 -7.09 3.45 8.40
C SER A 371 -8.02 3.47 7.21
N GLY A 372 -9.08 4.30 7.26
CA GLY A 372 -10.02 4.50 6.16
C GLY A 372 -10.50 3.18 5.54
N LEU A 373 -10.30 3.03 4.23
CA LEU A 373 -10.55 1.79 3.48
C LEU A 373 -9.26 0.98 3.23
N SER A 374 -8.08 1.51 3.54
CA SER A 374 -6.80 0.82 3.30
C SER A 374 -6.61 -0.41 4.18
N ARG A 375 -7.02 -0.34 5.45
CA ARG A 375 -6.97 -1.46 6.39
C ARG A 375 -8.23 -1.49 7.26
N VAL A 376 -9.02 -2.53 7.08
CA VAL A 376 -10.36 -2.69 7.68
C VAL A 376 -10.54 -4.10 8.24
N TRP A 377 -11.49 -4.29 9.15
CA TRP A 377 -11.81 -5.62 9.71
C TRP A 377 -12.66 -6.49 8.78
N SER A 378 -13.44 -5.88 7.90
CA SER A 378 -14.35 -6.57 7.00
C SER A 378 -14.16 -6.05 5.58
N PHE A 379 -13.69 -6.90 4.69
CA PHE A 379 -13.40 -6.53 3.31
C PHE A 379 -13.77 -7.67 2.34
N THR A 380 -13.89 -7.32 1.08
CA THR A 380 -14.23 -8.25 0.00
C THR A 380 -13.02 -8.42 -0.90
N ILE A 381 -12.63 -9.66 -1.18
CA ILE A 381 -11.59 -9.99 -2.15
C ILE A 381 -12.26 -10.51 -3.42
N ASP A 382 -11.81 -10.06 -4.59
CA ASP A 382 -12.14 -10.69 -5.89
C ASP A 382 -11.35 -11.98 -6.07
N ASP A 383 -11.65 -12.95 -5.23
CA ASP A 383 -10.80 -14.10 -4.94
C ASP A 383 -11.01 -15.23 -5.95
N GLY A 384 -9.95 -15.67 -6.58
CA GLY A 384 -9.95 -16.79 -7.49
C GLY A 384 -8.97 -17.88 -7.11
N HIS A 385 -9.44 -19.13 -7.22
CA HIS A 385 -8.63 -20.31 -6.96
C HIS A 385 -8.75 -21.27 -8.12
N LEU A 386 -7.60 -21.65 -8.66
CA LEU A 386 -7.58 -22.66 -9.72
C LEU A 386 -6.77 -23.88 -9.30
N PHE A 387 -7.22 -25.02 -9.74
CA PHE A 387 -6.62 -26.33 -9.50
C PHE A 387 -6.13 -26.88 -10.82
N CYS A 388 -4.82 -27.03 -10.97
CA CYS A 388 -4.22 -27.42 -12.23
C CYS A 388 -3.20 -28.55 -12.07
N ARG A 389 -2.76 -29.11 -13.19
CA ARG A 389 -1.65 -30.03 -13.23
C ARG A 389 -0.32 -29.26 -13.22
N PRO A 390 0.79 -29.83 -12.73
CA PRO A 390 2.09 -29.16 -12.68
C PRO A 390 2.53 -28.55 -14.03
N GLU A 391 2.28 -29.23 -15.13
CA GLU A 391 2.61 -28.76 -16.47
C GLU A 391 1.71 -27.63 -17.01
N GLN A 392 0.65 -27.27 -16.29
CA GLN A 392 -0.25 -26.16 -16.65
C GLN A 392 0.09 -24.87 -15.92
N ILE A 393 0.95 -24.90 -14.88
CA ILE A 393 1.23 -23.76 -14.01
C ILE A 393 1.62 -22.51 -14.81
N GLU A 394 2.62 -22.62 -15.69
CA GLU A 394 3.11 -21.48 -16.48
C GLU A 394 1.97 -20.86 -17.32
N GLY A 395 1.16 -21.67 -17.98
CA GLY A 395 0.04 -21.19 -18.78
C GLY A 395 -1.06 -20.53 -17.96
N GLU A 396 -1.35 -21.05 -16.77
CA GLU A 396 -2.37 -20.50 -15.88
C GLU A 396 -1.90 -19.20 -15.21
N VAL A 397 -0.64 -19.13 -14.77
CA VAL A 397 -0.06 -17.90 -14.21
C VAL A 397 -0.03 -16.80 -15.25
N ASN A 398 0.40 -17.11 -16.49
CA ASN A 398 0.39 -16.15 -17.60
C ASN A 398 -1.03 -15.60 -17.86
N GLN A 399 -2.05 -16.45 -17.87
CA GLN A 399 -3.44 -16.00 -18.09
C GLN A 399 -3.91 -15.06 -16.96
N VAL A 400 -3.52 -15.32 -15.72
CA VAL A 400 -3.83 -14.42 -14.58
C VAL A 400 -3.09 -13.10 -14.73
N MET A 401 -1.81 -13.12 -15.09
CA MET A 401 -1.02 -11.92 -15.34
C MET A 401 -1.63 -11.05 -16.44
N ASP A 402 -2.05 -11.66 -17.56
CA ASP A 402 -2.72 -10.96 -18.65
C ASP A 402 -4.00 -10.23 -18.15
N ALA A 403 -4.82 -10.90 -17.33
CA ALA A 403 -6.01 -10.30 -16.74
C ALA A 403 -5.69 -9.16 -15.75
N ILE A 404 -4.59 -9.27 -14.98
CA ILE A 404 -4.12 -8.20 -14.10
C ILE A 404 -3.70 -6.98 -14.93
N TYR A 405 -2.92 -7.16 -15.98
CA TYR A 405 -2.53 -6.06 -16.86
C TYR A 405 -3.71 -5.41 -17.57
N GLU A 406 -4.74 -6.19 -17.96
CA GLU A 406 -5.99 -5.64 -18.50
C GLU A 406 -6.70 -4.73 -17.48
N VAL A 407 -6.69 -5.12 -16.20
CA VAL A 407 -7.20 -4.25 -15.11
C VAL A 407 -6.38 -2.97 -14.99
N LEU A 408 -5.05 -3.07 -14.92
CA LEU A 408 -4.17 -1.91 -14.82
C LEU A 408 -4.40 -0.93 -15.96
N ASP A 409 -4.42 -1.42 -17.19
CA ASP A 409 -4.69 -0.61 -18.40
C ASP A 409 -6.07 0.06 -18.35
N THR A 410 -7.11 -0.66 -17.89
CA THR A 410 -8.49 -0.14 -17.83
C THR A 410 -8.62 1.03 -16.86
N PHE A 411 -7.83 1.07 -15.79
CA PHE A 411 -7.87 2.13 -14.78
C PHE A 411 -6.71 3.14 -14.91
N ASP A 412 -5.84 2.99 -15.91
CA ASP A 412 -4.63 3.82 -16.10
C ASP A 412 -3.76 3.83 -14.83
N LEU A 413 -3.51 2.63 -14.29
CA LEU A 413 -2.73 2.43 -13.08
C LEU A 413 -1.39 1.78 -13.39
N ASP A 414 -0.33 2.34 -12.83
CA ASP A 414 0.97 1.68 -12.76
C ASP A 414 1.06 0.80 -11.51
N ALA A 415 1.81 -0.29 -11.58
CA ALA A 415 2.08 -1.14 -10.44
C ALA A 415 3.52 -1.63 -10.43
N HIS A 416 4.11 -1.67 -9.23
CA HIS A 416 5.38 -2.34 -8.99
C HIS A 416 5.16 -3.84 -8.83
N VAL A 417 6.02 -4.64 -9.46
CA VAL A 417 5.94 -6.10 -9.38
C VAL A 417 7.01 -6.62 -8.43
N ALA A 418 6.64 -7.49 -7.51
CA ALA A 418 7.57 -8.13 -6.60
C ALA A 418 7.39 -9.66 -6.59
N LEU A 419 8.50 -10.39 -6.42
CA LEU A 419 8.50 -11.82 -6.15
C LEU A 419 8.82 -12.03 -4.66
N ALA A 420 7.81 -12.36 -3.88
CA ALA A 420 7.94 -12.61 -2.47
C ALA A 420 8.21 -14.10 -2.20
N THR A 421 9.27 -14.37 -1.43
CA THR A 421 9.78 -15.71 -1.18
C THR A 421 9.44 -16.19 0.24
N ARG A 422 9.93 -17.38 0.60
CA ARG A 422 9.57 -18.11 1.79
C ARG A 422 9.74 -17.33 3.10
N PRO A 423 8.68 -17.17 3.94
CA PRO A 423 8.78 -16.58 5.27
C PRO A 423 9.34 -17.58 6.30
N GLU A 424 9.82 -17.07 7.46
CA GLU A 424 10.30 -17.91 8.57
C GLU A 424 9.24 -18.90 9.06
N LYS A 425 7.98 -18.43 9.20
CA LYS A 425 6.83 -19.26 9.55
C LYS A 425 6.13 -19.74 8.28
N SER A 426 6.44 -20.94 7.85
CA SER A 426 5.87 -21.53 6.63
C SER A 426 5.57 -23.01 6.78
N VAL A 427 4.69 -23.53 5.93
CA VAL A 427 4.40 -24.96 5.80
C VAL A 427 5.09 -25.53 4.57
N GLY A 428 5.33 -26.85 4.53
CA GLY A 428 5.99 -27.53 3.42
C GLY A 428 7.50 -27.66 3.57
N GLY A 429 8.10 -28.56 2.77
CA GLY A 429 9.53 -28.81 2.74
C GLY A 429 10.29 -27.87 1.80
N ASP A 430 11.62 -27.83 1.94
CA ASP A 430 12.50 -26.94 1.16
C ASP A 430 12.38 -27.20 -0.37
N GLU A 431 12.34 -28.46 -0.79
CA GLU A 431 12.22 -28.82 -2.22
C GLU A 431 10.94 -28.27 -2.87
N ILE A 432 9.83 -28.21 -2.13
CA ILE A 432 8.54 -27.69 -2.61
C ILE A 432 8.66 -26.16 -2.81
N TRP A 433 9.26 -25.48 -1.85
CA TRP A 433 9.47 -24.04 -1.92
C TRP A 433 10.41 -23.64 -3.05
N GLU A 434 11.57 -24.29 -3.19
CA GLU A 434 12.52 -24.06 -4.27
C GLU A 434 11.87 -24.28 -5.65
N GLN A 435 11.04 -25.32 -5.78
CA GLN A 435 10.30 -25.58 -7.02
C GLN A 435 9.30 -24.46 -7.32
N ALA A 436 8.50 -24.04 -6.33
CA ALA A 436 7.47 -23.02 -6.51
C ALA A 436 8.09 -21.65 -6.86
N GLU A 437 9.11 -21.21 -6.12
CA GLU A 437 9.83 -19.96 -6.38
C GLU A 437 10.48 -19.95 -7.77
N SER A 438 11.13 -21.06 -8.15
CA SER A 438 11.74 -21.20 -9.48
C SER A 438 10.70 -21.10 -10.60
N GLN A 439 9.49 -21.64 -10.40
CA GLN A 439 8.43 -21.57 -11.40
C GLN A 439 7.90 -20.14 -11.57
N LEU A 440 7.60 -19.42 -10.47
CA LEU A 440 7.16 -18.02 -10.56
C LEU A 440 8.24 -17.12 -11.15
N ARG A 441 9.49 -17.28 -10.73
CA ARG A 441 10.64 -16.58 -11.30
C ARG A 441 10.74 -16.79 -12.81
N SER A 442 10.62 -18.04 -13.26
CA SER A 442 10.69 -18.37 -14.69
C SER A 442 9.57 -17.70 -15.50
N VAL A 443 8.37 -17.55 -14.93
CA VAL A 443 7.27 -16.82 -15.59
C VAL A 443 7.64 -15.35 -15.78
N LEU A 444 8.11 -14.66 -14.74
CA LEU A 444 8.51 -13.25 -14.81
C LEU A 444 9.65 -13.03 -15.82
N GLU A 445 10.70 -13.85 -15.75
CA GLU A 445 11.84 -13.78 -16.65
C GLU A 445 11.47 -14.06 -18.12
N ASN A 446 10.61 -15.06 -18.37
CA ASN A 446 10.12 -15.40 -19.72
C ASN A 446 9.28 -14.30 -20.35
N GLN A 447 8.55 -13.54 -19.56
CA GLN A 447 7.78 -12.38 -20.00
C GLN A 447 8.62 -11.09 -20.09
N GLY A 448 9.83 -11.09 -19.52
CA GLY A 448 10.70 -9.91 -19.48
C GLY A 448 10.17 -8.81 -18.55
N ILE A 449 9.49 -9.21 -17.48
CA ILE A 449 8.96 -8.29 -16.46
C ILE A 449 10.08 -7.98 -15.47
N ASP A 450 10.30 -6.69 -15.24
CA ASP A 450 11.16 -6.23 -14.15
C ASP A 450 10.43 -6.41 -12.82
N TYR A 451 11.11 -6.97 -11.83
CA TYR A 451 10.51 -7.23 -10.51
C TYR A 451 11.56 -7.10 -9.40
N ASP A 452 11.08 -6.69 -8.23
CA ASP A 452 11.86 -6.70 -7.01
C ASP A 452 11.78 -8.07 -6.33
N LEU A 453 12.84 -8.46 -5.61
CA LEU A 453 12.84 -9.65 -4.79
C LEU A 453 12.53 -9.25 -3.34
N GLU A 454 11.48 -9.83 -2.74
CA GLU A 454 11.09 -9.62 -1.35
C GLU A 454 11.31 -10.90 -0.52
N PRO A 455 12.51 -11.06 0.06
CA PRO A 455 12.82 -12.26 0.83
C PRO A 455 12.01 -12.33 2.12
N GLY A 456 11.31 -13.45 2.32
CA GLY A 456 10.57 -13.69 3.56
C GLY A 456 9.15 -13.14 3.60
N ASP A 457 8.66 -12.49 2.53
CA ASP A 457 7.31 -11.90 2.47
C ASP A 457 6.27 -12.79 1.76
N GLY A 458 6.62 -14.00 1.40
CA GLY A 458 5.70 -14.99 0.82
C GLY A 458 4.56 -15.37 1.77
N ALA A 459 3.47 -15.91 1.22
CA ALA A 459 2.42 -16.48 2.04
C ALA A 459 2.94 -17.72 2.81
N PHE A 460 2.37 -18.01 3.99
CA PHE A 460 2.85 -19.15 4.79
C PHE A 460 2.79 -20.49 4.05
N TYR A 461 2.01 -20.60 2.97
CA TYR A 461 1.80 -21.80 2.16
C TYR A 461 2.52 -21.78 0.79
N GLY A 462 3.03 -20.66 0.33
CA GLY A 462 3.73 -20.57 -0.95
C GLY A 462 4.23 -19.18 -1.34
N PRO A 463 5.13 -19.08 -2.32
CA PRO A 463 5.62 -17.83 -2.87
C PRO A 463 4.52 -17.11 -3.66
N LYS A 464 4.68 -15.79 -3.82
CA LYS A 464 3.70 -14.95 -4.51
C LYS A 464 4.38 -13.94 -5.45
N ILE A 465 3.68 -13.58 -6.52
CA ILE A 465 3.93 -12.39 -7.31
C ILE A 465 2.90 -11.37 -6.85
N ASP A 466 3.37 -10.26 -6.32
CA ASP A 466 2.52 -9.16 -5.88
C ASP A 466 2.66 -7.96 -6.82
N PHE A 467 1.55 -7.23 -6.96
CA PHE A 467 1.48 -5.96 -7.66
C PHE A 467 1.09 -4.90 -6.65
N ALA A 468 1.93 -3.91 -6.45
CA ALA A 468 1.65 -2.80 -5.56
C ALA A 468 1.35 -1.53 -6.36
N PHE A 469 0.18 -0.92 -6.14
CA PHE A 469 -0.15 0.39 -6.67
C PHE A 469 0.66 1.47 -5.96
N GLU A 470 1.10 2.47 -6.69
CA GLU A 470 1.76 3.64 -6.11
C GLU A 470 0.75 4.79 -5.99
N ASP A 471 0.63 5.37 -4.79
CA ASP A 471 -0.20 6.54 -4.58
C ASP A 471 0.56 7.84 -4.91
N ALA A 472 -0.13 8.97 -4.82
CA ALA A 472 0.43 10.29 -5.12
C ALA A 472 1.61 10.72 -4.21
N LEU A 473 1.88 10.00 -3.12
CA LEU A 473 3.01 10.20 -2.21
C LEU A 473 4.12 9.17 -2.41
N GLY A 474 4.03 8.32 -3.43
CA GLY A 474 4.96 7.22 -3.65
C GLY A 474 4.78 6.03 -2.70
N ARG A 475 3.67 5.97 -1.94
CA ARG A 475 3.40 4.83 -1.06
C ARG A 475 2.85 3.66 -1.86
N LYS A 476 3.40 2.48 -1.59
CA LYS A 476 2.97 1.24 -2.24
C LYS A 476 1.81 0.61 -1.47
N TRP A 477 0.78 0.21 -2.20
CA TRP A 477 -0.40 -0.47 -1.66
C TRP A 477 -0.59 -1.82 -2.36
N ASP A 478 -0.56 -2.92 -1.60
CA ASP A 478 -0.81 -4.26 -2.15
C ASP A 478 -2.13 -4.30 -2.91
N GLY A 479 -2.09 -4.76 -4.12
CA GLY A 479 -3.20 -4.89 -5.05
C GLY A 479 -3.38 -6.33 -5.55
N PRO A 480 -3.30 -6.53 -6.87
CA PRO A 480 -3.35 -7.85 -7.49
C PRO A 480 -2.26 -8.79 -6.98
N THR A 481 -2.54 -10.09 -6.98
CA THR A 481 -1.56 -11.10 -6.55
C THR A 481 -1.77 -12.44 -7.24
N VAL A 482 -0.68 -13.18 -7.42
CA VAL A 482 -0.67 -14.57 -7.89
C VAL A 482 0.18 -15.41 -6.96
N GLN A 483 -0.40 -16.43 -6.32
CA GLN A 483 0.29 -17.21 -5.29
C GLN A 483 0.24 -18.70 -5.65
N LEU A 484 1.38 -19.38 -5.59
CA LEU A 484 1.51 -20.78 -5.97
C LEU A 484 1.56 -21.67 -4.73
N ASP A 485 0.59 -22.58 -4.60
CA ASP A 485 0.40 -23.40 -3.41
C ASP A 485 0.37 -24.91 -3.73
N PHE A 486 1.36 -25.60 -3.23
CA PHE A 486 1.43 -27.07 -3.23
C PHE A 486 0.94 -27.69 -1.90
N ASN A 487 0.84 -26.89 -0.85
CA ASN A 487 0.58 -27.36 0.52
C ASN A 487 -0.91 -27.58 0.80
N MET A 488 -1.78 -26.66 0.36
CA MET A 488 -3.22 -26.77 0.57
C MET A 488 -3.80 -28.03 -0.09
N PRO A 489 -3.46 -28.37 -1.35
CA PRO A 489 -3.89 -29.61 -1.97
C PRO A 489 -3.45 -30.86 -1.19
N GLU A 490 -2.27 -30.86 -0.62
CA GLU A 490 -1.78 -31.97 0.22
C GLU A 490 -2.57 -32.08 1.53
N ARG A 491 -2.77 -30.99 2.23
CA ARG A 491 -3.49 -30.93 3.52
C ARG A 491 -4.96 -31.34 3.39
N PHE A 492 -5.59 -31.00 2.25
CA PHE A 492 -6.97 -31.39 1.94
C PHE A 492 -7.07 -32.78 1.30
N GLU A 493 -5.93 -33.42 1.00
CA GLU A 493 -5.85 -34.70 0.31
C GLU A 493 -6.55 -34.69 -1.06
N LEU A 494 -6.51 -33.51 -1.75
CA LEU A 494 -7.12 -33.36 -3.07
C LEU A 494 -6.46 -34.27 -4.08
N SER A 495 -7.24 -34.86 -5.01
CA SER A 495 -6.68 -35.71 -6.06
C SER A 495 -7.45 -35.60 -7.39
N TYR A 496 -6.77 -35.97 -8.46
CA TYR A 496 -7.36 -36.24 -9.78
C TYR A 496 -6.78 -37.51 -10.37
N THR A 497 -7.53 -38.20 -11.22
CA THR A 497 -7.05 -39.38 -11.94
C THR A 497 -6.21 -38.97 -13.15
N GLY A 498 -4.95 -39.37 -13.21
CA GLY A 498 -4.03 -39.12 -14.31
C GLY A 498 -4.29 -39.94 -15.57
N GLU A 499 -3.49 -39.71 -16.62
CA GLU A 499 -3.52 -40.53 -17.87
C GLU A 499 -3.13 -41.98 -17.64
N ASP A 500 -2.32 -42.23 -16.59
CA ASP A 500 -1.88 -43.55 -16.14
C ASP A 500 -2.92 -44.29 -15.30
N ASN A 501 -4.08 -43.70 -15.06
CA ASN A 501 -5.15 -44.14 -14.18
C ASN A 501 -4.76 -44.23 -12.70
N GLU A 502 -3.69 -43.54 -12.29
CA GLU A 502 -3.30 -43.38 -10.89
C GLU A 502 -3.81 -42.03 -10.35
N GLU A 503 -3.86 -41.91 -9.02
CA GLU A 503 -4.22 -40.65 -8.36
C GLU A 503 -3.01 -39.71 -8.30
N HIS A 504 -3.22 -38.46 -8.71
CA HIS A 504 -2.23 -37.39 -8.66
C HIS A 504 -2.73 -36.21 -7.85
N ARG A 505 -1.82 -35.42 -7.28
CA ARG A 505 -2.11 -34.20 -6.55
C ARG A 505 -2.18 -33.01 -7.49
N PRO A 506 -3.26 -32.20 -7.50
CA PRO A 506 -3.27 -30.94 -8.21
C PRO A 506 -2.39 -29.91 -7.52
N VAL A 507 -2.00 -28.88 -8.24
CA VAL A 507 -1.42 -27.65 -7.70
C VAL A 507 -2.53 -26.61 -7.60
N MET A 508 -2.51 -25.80 -6.57
CA MET A 508 -3.47 -24.70 -6.38
C MET A 508 -2.77 -23.37 -6.66
N ILE A 509 -3.43 -22.50 -7.40
CA ILE A 509 -3.01 -21.11 -7.60
C ILE A 509 -4.10 -20.22 -7.03
N HIS A 510 -3.73 -19.31 -6.14
CA HIS A 510 -4.58 -18.28 -5.61
C HIS A 510 -4.32 -17.00 -6.40
N ARG A 511 -5.34 -16.22 -6.66
CA ARG A 511 -5.17 -14.94 -7.33
C ARG A 511 -6.26 -13.94 -6.94
N ALA A 512 -5.91 -12.67 -7.00
CA ALA A 512 -6.83 -11.55 -6.96
C ALA A 512 -6.48 -10.58 -8.08
N LEU A 513 -7.48 -10.00 -8.76
CA LEU A 513 -7.30 -9.02 -9.83
C LEU A 513 -7.21 -7.59 -9.29
N TYR A 514 -7.90 -7.31 -8.17
CA TYR A 514 -7.89 -6.03 -7.47
C TYR A 514 -7.18 -6.11 -6.11
N GLY A 515 -7.10 -7.31 -5.53
CA GLY A 515 -6.85 -7.51 -4.12
C GLY A 515 -8.15 -7.37 -3.31
N SER A 516 -8.26 -6.39 -2.41
CA SER A 516 -9.55 -6.08 -1.78
C SER A 516 -10.26 -4.93 -2.47
N TYR A 517 -11.59 -5.07 -2.65
CA TYR A 517 -12.42 -3.99 -3.21
C TYR A 517 -12.29 -2.70 -2.40
N GLU A 518 -12.16 -2.79 -1.10
CA GLU A 518 -12.06 -1.66 -0.20
C GLU A 518 -10.79 -0.84 -0.48
N ARG A 519 -9.63 -1.51 -0.55
CA ARG A 519 -8.34 -0.86 -0.85
C ARG A 519 -8.30 -0.37 -2.29
N PHE A 520 -8.76 -1.16 -3.24
CA PHE A 520 -8.82 -0.75 -4.64
C PHE A 520 -9.73 0.47 -4.83
N PHE A 521 -10.88 0.51 -4.15
CA PHE A 521 -11.78 1.65 -4.17
C PHE A 521 -11.12 2.91 -3.58
N MET A 522 -10.36 2.76 -2.49
CA MET A 522 -9.53 3.84 -1.96
C MET A 522 -8.57 4.39 -3.02
N VAL A 523 -7.80 3.49 -3.67
CA VAL A 523 -6.85 3.87 -4.72
C VAL A 523 -7.57 4.63 -5.85
N LEU A 524 -8.73 4.14 -6.31
CA LEU A 524 -9.48 4.81 -7.38
C LEU A 524 -10.06 6.18 -6.96
N ILE A 525 -10.52 6.34 -5.71
CA ILE A 525 -10.97 7.65 -5.20
C ILE A 525 -9.83 8.66 -5.28
N GLU A 526 -8.65 8.29 -4.82
CA GLU A 526 -7.47 9.16 -4.76
C GLU A 526 -6.87 9.38 -6.16
N HIS A 527 -6.75 8.33 -6.97
CA HIS A 527 -6.24 8.38 -8.35
C HIS A 527 -7.06 9.32 -9.23
N PHE A 528 -8.38 9.15 -9.25
CA PHE A 528 -9.28 9.98 -10.03
C PHE A 528 -9.66 11.31 -9.35
N ASP A 529 -9.15 11.61 -8.18
CA ASP A 529 -9.59 12.78 -7.40
C ASP A 529 -11.13 12.81 -7.26
N GLY A 530 -11.76 11.63 -7.11
CA GLY A 530 -13.22 11.46 -7.13
C GLY A 530 -13.91 11.76 -8.48
N LYS A 531 -13.16 12.10 -9.52
CA LYS A 531 -13.66 12.36 -10.90
C LYS A 531 -13.72 11.06 -11.70
N PHE A 532 -14.47 10.09 -11.21
CA PHE A 532 -14.55 8.77 -11.82
C PHE A 532 -14.83 8.81 -13.33
N PRO A 533 -14.29 7.87 -14.12
CA PRO A 533 -14.68 7.63 -15.51
C PRO A 533 -16.19 7.51 -15.67
N PHE A 534 -16.71 7.86 -16.83
CA PHE A 534 -18.16 7.84 -17.11
C PHE A 534 -18.81 6.49 -16.71
N TRP A 535 -18.22 5.38 -17.13
CA TRP A 535 -18.77 4.05 -16.86
C TRP A 535 -18.83 3.71 -15.36
N LEU A 536 -17.94 4.27 -14.55
CA LEU A 536 -17.82 4.02 -13.11
C LEU A 536 -18.57 5.07 -12.26
N ALA A 537 -18.80 6.28 -12.78
CA ALA A 537 -19.37 7.39 -12.04
C ALA A 537 -20.76 7.05 -11.44
N PRO A 538 -21.00 7.34 -10.14
CA PRO A 538 -22.26 7.01 -9.47
C PRO A 538 -23.47 7.79 -10.02
N GLU A 539 -23.22 8.94 -10.61
CA GLU A 539 -24.12 9.73 -11.44
C GLU A 539 -23.39 10.10 -12.73
N GLN A 540 -23.87 9.63 -13.86
CA GLN A 540 -23.19 9.73 -15.15
C GLN A 540 -23.57 11.00 -15.91
N VAL A 541 -24.83 11.40 -15.78
CA VAL A 541 -25.38 12.59 -16.45
C VAL A 541 -26.35 13.31 -15.50
N ARG A 542 -26.22 14.62 -15.39
CA ARG A 542 -27.21 15.47 -14.72
C ARG A 542 -27.87 16.40 -15.72
N ILE A 543 -29.21 16.33 -15.84
CA ILE A 543 -29.98 17.20 -16.71
C ILE A 543 -30.42 18.43 -15.94
N LEU A 544 -30.11 19.61 -16.45
CA LEU A 544 -30.27 20.91 -15.82
C LEU A 544 -31.28 21.76 -16.60
N PRO A 545 -32.59 21.66 -16.32
CA PRO A 545 -33.59 22.55 -16.92
C PRO A 545 -33.34 24.00 -16.46
N ILE A 546 -33.41 24.97 -17.41
CA ILE A 546 -33.20 26.40 -17.13
C ILE A 546 -34.33 26.92 -16.24
N SER A 547 -35.58 26.46 -16.47
CA SER A 547 -36.72 26.75 -15.61
C SER A 547 -37.61 25.53 -15.41
N ASP A 548 -38.62 25.64 -14.54
CA ASP A 548 -39.55 24.55 -14.26
C ASP A 548 -40.40 24.19 -15.52
N ASP A 549 -40.51 25.09 -16.51
CA ASP A 549 -41.26 24.84 -17.74
C ASP A 549 -40.61 23.72 -18.58
N GLN A 550 -39.27 23.58 -18.54
CA GLN A 550 -38.52 22.55 -19.27
C GLN A 550 -38.41 21.20 -18.53
N LEU A 551 -38.96 21.06 -17.31
CA LEU A 551 -38.92 19.76 -16.57
C LEU A 551 -39.52 18.61 -17.38
N GLY A 552 -40.62 18.91 -18.12
CA GLY A 552 -41.24 17.90 -18.99
C GLY A 552 -40.30 17.43 -20.10
N TYR A 553 -39.54 18.32 -20.68
CA TYR A 553 -38.53 18.01 -21.72
C TYR A 553 -37.35 17.28 -21.12
N ALA A 554 -36.81 17.75 -19.99
CA ALA A 554 -35.73 17.08 -19.27
C ALA A 554 -36.02 15.60 -18.96
N HIS A 555 -37.24 15.29 -18.52
CA HIS A 555 -37.65 13.92 -18.29
C HIS A 555 -37.80 13.10 -19.59
N ARG A 556 -38.19 13.71 -20.72
CA ARG A 556 -38.17 13.02 -22.03
C ARG A 556 -36.75 12.68 -22.44
N VAL A 557 -35.82 13.66 -22.37
CA VAL A 557 -34.41 13.45 -22.66
C VAL A 557 -33.82 12.33 -21.80
N LYS A 558 -34.09 12.33 -20.47
CA LYS A 558 -33.67 11.23 -19.60
C LYS A 558 -34.14 9.87 -20.09
N ASN A 559 -35.41 9.75 -20.48
CA ASN A 559 -35.97 8.48 -20.93
C ASN A 559 -35.39 8.06 -22.30
N GLU A 560 -35.04 9.00 -23.17
CA GLU A 560 -34.44 8.74 -24.48
C GLU A 560 -32.98 8.31 -24.37
N LEU A 561 -32.24 8.82 -23.38
CA LEU A 561 -30.87 8.40 -23.09
C LEU A 561 -30.76 6.98 -22.53
N GLY A 562 -31.84 6.41 -21.97
CA GLY A 562 -31.91 5.00 -21.57
C GLY A 562 -31.51 4.74 -20.12
N ASP A 563 -30.85 3.58 -19.88
CA ASP A 563 -30.64 3.01 -18.55
C ASP A 563 -29.38 3.53 -17.83
N PHE A 564 -28.78 4.61 -18.30
CA PHE A 564 -27.66 5.25 -17.60
C PHE A 564 -28.09 5.86 -16.26
N ARG A 565 -27.14 6.10 -15.37
CA ARG A 565 -27.35 6.74 -14.05
C ARG A 565 -27.56 8.25 -14.22
N ILE A 566 -28.77 8.64 -14.58
CA ILE A 566 -29.15 10.01 -14.95
C ILE A 566 -30.07 10.61 -13.89
N SER A 567 -29.77 11.82 -13.42
CA SER A 567 -30.67 12.64 -12.62
C SER A 567 -31.24 13.82 -13.41
N VAL A 568 -32.34 14.38 -12.93
CA VAL A 568 -32.90 15.65 -13.38
C VAL A 568 -32.91 16.59 -12.19
N GLU A 569 -32.28 17.74 -12.32
CA GLU A 569 -32.23 18.78 -11.27
C GLU A 569 -33.53 19.57 -11.26
N ASP A 570 -34.46 19.16 -10.40
CA ASP A 570 -35.81 19.73 -10.30
C ASP A 570 -35.94 20.86 -9.26
N ARG A 571 -34.85 21.17 -8.53
CA ARG A 571 -34.85 22.27 -7.54
C ARG A 571 -34.92 23.61 -8.26
N SER A 572 -35.74 24.54 -7.71
CA SER A 572 -35.90 25.89 -8.29
C SER A 572 -34.68 26.79 -8.03
N TRP A 573 -33.51 26.36 -8.49
CA TRP A 573 -32.25 27.06 -8.41
C TRP A 573 -31.94 27.77 -9.75
N THR A 574 -31.06 28.76 -9.70
CA THR A 574 -30.52 29.36 -10.93
C THR A 574 -29.64 28.35 -11.67
N LEU A 575 -29.60 28.41 -13.01
CA LEU A 575 -28.77 27.51 -13.81
C LEU A 575 -27.31 27.49 -13.35
N GLY A 576 -26.71 28.64 -13.05
CA GLY A 576 -25.33 28.73 -12.57
C GLY A 576 -25.11 27.97 -11.24
N ARG A 577 -26.13 27.94 -10.35
CA ARG A 577 -26.05 27.12 -9.14
C ARG A 577 -26.18 25.64 -9.45
N LYS A 578 -27.07 25.26 -10.35
CA LYS A 578 -27.26 23.84 -10.75
C LYS A 578 -25.97 23.27 -11.39
N ILE A 579 -25.31 24.07 -12.23
CA ILE A 579 -24.02 23.72 -12.83
C ILE A 579 -22.95 23.54 -11.74
N ARG A 580 -22.84 24.49 -10.84
CA ARG A 580 -21.85 24.44 -9.76
C ARG A 580 -22.03 23.18 -8.87
N GLU A 581 -23.23 22.87 -8.46
CA GLU A 581 -23.53 21.68 -7.65
C GLU A 581 -23.17 20.38 -8.42
N ALA A 582 -23.44 20.34 -9.74
CA ALA A 582 -23.06 19.19 -10.57
C ALA A 582 -21.53 19.06 -10.72
N GLN A 583 -20.81 20.18 -10.74
CA GLN A 583 -19.33 20.19 -10.75
C GLN A 583 -18.75 19.77 -9.39
N GLU A 584 -19.33 20.26 -8.28
CA GLU A 584 -18.96 19.85 -6.91
C GLU A 584 -19.20 18.34 -6.70
N ASP A 585 -20.30 17.80 -7.26
CA ASP A 585 -20.60 16.36 -7.28
C ASP A 585 -19.80 15.57 -8.34
N ARG A 586 -18.92 16.25 -9.10
CA ARG A 586 -17.99 15.68 -10.10
C ARG A 586 -18.67 14.85 -11.19
N VAL A 587 -19.89 15.23 -11.57
CA VAL A 587 -20.67 14.55 -12.62
C VAL A 587 -19.95 14.66 -13.96
N PRO A 588 -19.74 13.56 -14.72
CA PRO A 588 -19.04 13.58 -16.00
C PRO A 588 -19.67 14.49 -17.05
N TYR A 589 -21.00 14.42 -17.21
CA TYR A 589 -21.73 15.23 -18.17
C TYR A 589 -22.92 15.94 -17.55
N MET A 590 -23.10 17.19 -17.94
CA MET A 590 -24.29 18.00 -17.65
C MET A 590 -25.03 18.30 -18.94
N ILE A 591 -26.33 18.12 -18.94
CA ILE A 591 -27.20 18.49 -20.08
C ILE A 591 -28.00 19.71 -19.66
N VAL A 592 -27.82 20.83 -20.35
CA VAL A 592 -28.65 22.01 -20.18
C VAL A 592 -29.79 21.97 -21.18
N VAL A 593 -31.02 22.24 -20.73
CA VAL A 593 -32.21 22.32 -21.56
C VAL A 593 -32.99 23.59 -21.25
N GLY A 594 -33.20 24.40 -22.29
CA GLY A 594 -33.98 25.62 -22.29
C GLY A 594 -35.11 25.61 -23.32
N ASP A 595 -35.66 26.78 -23.65
CA ASP A 595 -36.73 26.93 -24.65
C ASP A 595 -36.26 26.52 -26.06
N ASP A 596 -35.04 26.91 -26.43
CA ASP A 596 -34.48 26.63 -27.76
C ASP A 596 -34.24 25.12 -27.94
N GLU A 597 -33.70 24.43 -26.94
CA GLU A 597 -33.48 22.99 -26.97
C GLU A 597 -34.81 22.24 -27.03
N GLU A 598 -35.82 22.62 -26.25
CA GLU A 598 -37.15 21.99 -26.30
C GLU A 598 -37.87 22.23 -27.64
N GLU A 599 -37.75 23.43 -28.23
CA GLU A 599 -38.36 23.75 -29.55
C GLU A 599 -37.70 22.95 -30.69
N ASN A 600 -36.35 22.82 -30.64
CA ASN A 600 -35.58 22.14 -31.67
C ASN A 600 -35.47 20.63 -31.45
N GLY A 601 -35.80 20.09 -30.25
CA GLY A 601 -35.62 18.70 -29.88
C GLY A 601 -34.15 18.32 -29.70
N THR A 602 -33.28 19.25 -29.29
CA THR A 602 -31.85 19.09 -29.09
C THR A 602 -31.47 19.23 -27.62
N ILE A 603 -30.19 19.05 -27.30
CA ILE A 603 -29.61 19.28 -25.97
C ILE A 603 -28.33 20.10 -26.08
N SER A 604 -27.98 20.82 -25.02
CA SER A 604 -26.66 21.41 -24.83
C SER A 604 -25.87 20.58 -23.84
N VAL A 605 -24.79 19.95 -24.27
CA VAL A 605 -23.95 19.05 -23.44
C VAL A 605 -22.73 19.82 -22.92
N ARG A 606 -22.46 19.68 -21.63
CA ARG A 606 -21.31 20.24 -20.96
C ARG A 606 -20.57 19.15 -20.19
N ASP A 607 -19.25 19.10 -20.30
CA ASP A 607 -18.41 18.18 -19.54
C ASP A 607 -17.90 18.79 -18.21
N ARG A 608 -17.17 17.99 -17.42
CA ARG A 608 -16.55 18.45 -16.18
C ARG A 608 -15.34 19.38 -16.40
N LYS A 609 -14.77 19.44 -17.62
CA LYS A 609 -13.71 20.38 -18.04
C LYS A 609 -14.26 21.76 -18.46
N GLU A 610 -15.56 21.98 -18.27
CA GLU A 610 -16.30 23.21 -18.62
C GLU A 610 -16.43 23.48 -20.13
N GLN A 611 -16.10 22.51 -20.96
CA GLN A 611 -16.34 22.60 -22.39
C GLN A 611 -17.83 22.38 -22.68
N GLU A 612 -18.36 22.99 -23.77
CA GLU A 612 -19.77 22.93 -24.10
C GLU A 612 -19.98 22.71 -25.60
N ARG A 613 -20.93 21.84 -25.94
CA ARG A 613 -21.41 21.62 -27.31
C ARG A 613 -22.93 21.77 -27.36
N GLN A 614 -23.40 22.71 -28.16
CA GLN A 614 -24.81 23.05 -28.31
C GLN A 614 -25.44 22.35 -29.51
N ASP A 615 -26.77 22.38 -29.60
CA ASP A 615 -27.57 21.80 -30.69
C ASP A 615 -27.27 20.31 -30.96
N VAL A 616 -27.02 19.55 -29.92
CA VAL A 616 -26.71 18.13 -30.01
C VAL A 616 -27.99 17.30 -30.11
N ASP A 617 -28.04 16.36 -31.06
CA ASP A 617 -29.11 15.40 -31.17
C ASP A 617 -29.00 14.34 -30.04
N VAL A 618 -30.12 14.04 -29.38
CA VAL A 618 -30.15 13.14 -28.19
C VAL A 618 -29.67 11.74 -28.54
N GLU A 619 -30.03 11.20 -29.74
CA GLU A 619 -29.63 9.86 -30.19
C GLU A 619 -28.11 9.79 -30.45
N THR A 620 -27.54 10.87 -31.01
CA THR A 620 -26.08 11.00 -31.22
C THR A 620 -25.33 10.98 -29.90
N PHE A 621 -25.79 11.74 -28.91
CA PHE A 621 -25.16 11.73 -27.58
C PHE A 621 -25.29 10.36 -26.89
N ARG A 622 -26.48 9.75 -26.97
CA ARG A 622 -26.70 8.41 -26.43
C ARG A 622 -25.73 7.38 -27.03
N ALA A 623 -25.59 7.37 -28.36
CA ALA A 623 -24.69 6.43 -29.03
C ALA A 623 -23.22 6.62 -28.58
N HIS A 624 -22.82 7.88 -28.32
CA HIS A 624 -21.49 8.17 -27.76
C HIS A 624 -21.35 7.62 -26.33
N LEU A 625 -22.35 7.86 -25.46
CA LEU A 625 -22.33 7.34 -24.09
C LEU A 625 -22.27 5.81 -24.04
N GLU A 626 -22.96 5.12 -24.96
CA GLU A 626 -22.91 3.66 -25.10
C GLU A 626 -21.48 3.23 -25.46
N SER A 627 -20.82 3.88 -26.43
CA SER A 627 -19.43 3.58 -26.82
C SER A 627 -18.44 3.85 -25.67
N GLU A 628 -18.55 5.00 -25.00
CA GLU A 628 -17.69 5.38 -23.88
C GLU A 628 -17.82 4.39 -22.71
N TYR A 629 -19.04 3.94 -22.41
CA TYR A 629 -19.31 2.95 -21.38
C TYR A 629 -18.73 1.56 -21.73
N ASP A 630 -18.98 1.10 -22.96
CA ASP A 630 -18.54 -0.23 -23.42
C ASP A 630 -17.01 -0.31 -23.53
N GLU A 631 -16.37 0.77 -23.99
CA GLU A 631 -14.92 0.88 -24.13
C GLU A 631 -14.20 1.25 -22.82
N LYS A 632 -14.96 1.53 -21.75
CA LYS A 632 -14.44 1.93 -20.42
C LYS A 632 -13.45 3.09 -20.47
N ARG A 633 -13.74 4.10 -21.30
CA ARG A 633 -12.86 5.28 -21.45
C ARG A 633 -12.68 5.99 -20.12
N ILE A 634 -11.44 6.43 -19.86
CA ILE A 634 -11.08 7.11 -18.61
C ILE A 634 -11.65 8.54 -18.58
N GLU A 635 -11.47 9.29 -19.65
CA GLU A 635 -11.88 10.68 -19.74
C GLU A 635 -13.14 10.84 -20.60
N PRO A 636 -14.11 11.69 -20.16
CA PRO A 636 -15.22 12.10 -21.01
C PRO A 636 -14.71 12.87 -22.23
N ASP A 637 -15.01 12.42 -23.45
CA ASP A 637 -14.43 12.95 -24.68
C ASP A 637 -15.46 13.43 -25.75
N PHE A 638 -16.77 13.38 -25.45
CA PHE A 638 -17.83 13.76 -26.39
C PHE A 638 -17.64 15.14 -27.02
N ILE A 639 -17.07 16.10 -26.29
CA ILE A 639 -16.95 17.50 -26.74
C ILE A 639 -15.67 17.68 -27.54
N GLU A 640 -14.66 16.84 -27.34
CA GLU A 640 -13.38 16.89 -28.06
C GLU A 640 -13.50 16.29 -29.50
N GLU A 641 -14.49 15.44 -29.76
CA GLU A 641 -14.83 14.90 -31.08
C GLU A 641 -15.68 15.91 -31.91
#